data_2ea9e965067cea2d9d4079ba7eab2e96
#
_entry.id   2ea9e965067cea2d9d4079ba7eab2e96
#
_cell.length_a   1.000
_cell.length_b   1.000
_cell.length_c   1.000
_cell.angle_alpha   90.00
_cell.angle_beta   90.00
_cell.angle_gamma   90.00
#
_symmetry.space_group_name_H-M   'P 1'
#
loop_
_entity.id
_entity.type
_entity.pdbx_description
1 polymer ?
#
loop_
_entity_poly.entity_id
_entity_poly.type
_entity_poly.pdbx_seq_one_letter_code
_entity_poly.pdbx_strand_id
1 'polypeptide(L)'
;MRIESTNVYVGPNHFARFPVIRHVLDLGELEAWPTARLGDTFIEALLEKLPGLHEHGCSYKEPGGFVRRMREDEGTWLGHVMEHVAIELQVVAGSDVTYGRTRSIDDRPGVYNMVFQYKDATVGREASKLALDLLGFLLPAKLRFDGAPGDDWDFDEERDRFIRFAQRREFGPSTASLVRAAEERDIPWLRLNQYSLVQFGHGRYQQRIQATTTGRTGNIAVELASDKEETNGILRDLGLPVPKQILVRNDRDAVRAAERIGYPVVLKPLAGNHGRGVAINLKTPEEVEVGFKKAVEHGRTIVVESYIEGFDHRLLVVNGELVAAAKRVPGHVLGDGKHTIEELVEIVNEDPRRGVGHEKVLTRLEFDHQAERLLKKLDYDRKTVPAKDEIVYLRSTANLSTGGTAIDVTDSIHPDNREMAIRAIKAIGLDIGGVDFLTKDITESYRDAGGGICEVNAGPGFRMHVAPSEGTPRDVAGPVIDMLFPPDAPSRIPIAAVTGTNGKTTTSRMLAHILKMSGKTVGLTSTDGVYIDGKLSVPGDMTGPVSAQMILRDPSVDAAVMETARGGMLRSGLGFPECNVAGCINVAADHLGLRGIDTLEQLAEIKRIPIEIAKDAAVLNADDPLCLQMADHTDAGIISYVTMNPGHPLVKKHIQAGGQAFVLEQGMNGHMITIYDNETHTPLVWTHLIPATIEGRALHNVQNAMFAAALAYNMNVS
;
A
#
# COMPACT_ATOMS: atom_id res chain seq x y z
N MET A 1 5.91 25.94 20.92
CA MET A 1 5.57 25.33 19.62
C MET A 1 4.31 24.50 19.79
N ARG A 2 3.35 24.59 18.85
CA ARG A 2 2.09 23.83 18.90
C ARG A 2 1.49 23.63 17.52
N ILE A 3 0.77 22.54 17.33
CA ILE A 3 -0.03 22.28 16.13
C ILE A 3 -1.42 22.90 16.35
N GLU A 4 -1.78 23.93 15.58
CA GLU A 4 -3.10 24.58 15.66
C GLU A 4 -4.20 23.79 14.95
N SER A 5 -3.88 23.23 13.80
CA SER A 5 -4.83 22.44 13.02
C SER A 5 -4.13 21.41 12.14
N THR A 6 -4.85 20.34 11.81
CA THR A 6 -4.38 19.24 10.96
C THR A 6 -5.41 18.96 9.87
N ASN A 7 -4.96 18.91 8.61
CA ASN A 7 -5.72 18.45 7.48
C ASN A 7 -5.05 17.23 6.85
N VAL A 8 -5.85 16.25 6.44
CA VAL A 8 -5.39 15.06 5.72
C VAL A 8 -5.95 15.10 4.31
N TYR A 9 -5.07 15.14 3.33
CA TYR A 9 -5.41 15.12 1.90
C TYR A 9 -5.20 13.71 1.37
N VAL A 10 -6.27 13.09 0.88
CA VAL A 10 -6.31 11.65 0.52
C VAL A 10 -5.68 11.37 -0.85
N GLY A 11 -5.60 12.38 -1.73
CA GLY A 11 -5.05 12.28 -3.07
C GLY A 11 -4.61 13.64 -3.58
N PRO A 12 -4.63 13.89 -4.90
CA PRO A 12 -4.24 15.15 -5.50
C PRO A 12 -4.92 16.34 -4.84
N ASN A 13 -4.13 17.35 -4.54
CA ASN A 13 -4.52 18.54 -3.78
C ASN A 13 -3.63 19.72 -4.20
N HIS A 14 -3.87 20.90 -3.65
CA HIS A 14 -3.10 22.10 -4.03
C HIS A 14 -1.65 22.13 -3.50
N PHE A 15 -1.23 21.17 -2.68
CA PHE A 15 0.15 21.05 -2.23
C PHE A 15 0.94 20.01 -3.03
N ALA A 16 0.28 18.89 -3.43
CA ALA A 16 0.91 17.77 -4.13
C ALA A 16 -0.09 16.96 -4.95
N ARG A 17 0.42 16.19 -5.92
CA ARG A 17 -0.40 15.23 -6.71
C ARG A 17 -0.63 13.88 -6.00
N PHE A 18 -0.26 13.77 -4.72
CA PHE A 18 -0.35 12.55 -3.89
C PHE A 18 -0.80 12.90 -2.46
N PRO A 19 -1.11 11.89 -1.61
CA PRO A 19 -1.57 12.10 -0.25
C PRO A 19 -0.56 12.83 0.64
N VAL A 20 -1.03 13.84 1.39
CA VAL A 20 -0.20 14.61 2.34
C VAL A 20 -0.98 14.96 3.60
N ILE A 21 -0.27 15.07 4.72
CA ILE A 21 -0.76 15.72 5.93
C ILE A 21 -0.25 17.16 5.94
N ARG A 22 -1.14 18.10 6.26
CA ARG A 22 -0.79 19.49 6.52
C ARG A 22 -1.05 19.81 7.98
N HIS A 23 -0.04 20.32 8.67
CA HIS A 23 -0.20 21.00 9.96
C HIS A 23 -0.06 22.50 9.80
N VAL A 24 -0.91 23.27 10.50
CA VAL A 24 -0.63 24.67 10.80
C VAL A 24 0.13 24.67 12.11
N LEU A 25 1.39 25.05 12.06
CA LEU A 25 2.33 24.99 13.17
C LEU A 25 2.70 26.40 13.63
N ASP A 26 2.43 26.69 14.89
CA ASP A 26 2.84 27.94 15.56
C ASP A 26 4.11 27.68 16.38
N LEU A 27 5.21 28.33 16.02
CA LEU A 27 6.50 28.21 16.71
C LEU A 27 6.55 29.04 18.01
N GLY A 28 5.70 30.08 18.12
CA GLY A 28 5.75 30.99 19.27
C GLY A 28 7.12 31.62 19.46
N GLU A 29 7.66 31.61 20.66
CA GLU A 29 8.99 32.16 20.98
C GLU A 29 10.15 31.43 20.25
N LEU A 30 9.94 30.20 19.79
CA LEU A 30 10.94 29.42 19.06
C LEU A 30 11.18 29.93 17.65
N GLU A 31 10.37 30.83 17.13
CA GLU A 31 10.63 31.55 15.88
C GLU A 31 11.97 32.30 15.94
N ALA A 32 12.38 32.81 17.10
CA ALA A 32 13.67 33.46 17.31
C ALA A 32 14.86 32.50 17.47
N TRP A 33 14.63 31.16 17.37
CA TRP A 33 15.64 30.14 17.62
C TRP A 33 15.78 29.16 16.44
N PRO A 34 16.33 29.61 15.30
CA PRO A 34 16.69 28.69 14.22
C PRO A 34 17.83 27.75 14.65
N THR A 35 18.08 26.69 13.90
CA THR A 35 19.05 25.65 14.26
C THR A 35 20.45 26.14 14.48
N ALA A 36 20.92 27.15 13.74
CA ALA A 36 22.23 27.77 13.97
C ALA A 36 22.33 28.42 15.36
N ARG A 37 21.23 28.99 15.88
CA ARG A 37 21.18 29.57 17.21
C ARG A 37 21.04 28.54 18.33
N LEU A 38 20.40 27.40 18.05
CA LEU A 38 20.35 26.24 18.97
C LEU A 38 21.71 25.56 19.08
N GLY A 39 22.52 25.60 18.02
CA GLY A 39 23.91 25.13 17.97
C GLY A 39 24.08 23.65 17.70
N ASP A 40 25.34 23.25 17.50
CA ASP A 40 25.71 21.88 17.14
C ASP A 40 25.24 20.83 18.17
N THR A 41 25.18 21.18 19.46
CA THR A 41 24.71 20.25 20.49
C THR A 41 23.29 19.73 20.21
N PHE A 42 22.38 20.60 19.74
CA PHE A 42 21.03 20.21 19.35
C PHE A 42 21.05 19.35 18.08
N ILE A 43 21.84 19.77 17.07
CA ILE A 43 21.94 19.09 15.77
C ILE A 43 22.50 17.67 15.96
N GLU A 44 23.62 17.52 16.66
CA GLU A 44 24.24 16.22 16.92
C GLU A 44 23.34 15.29 17.73
N ALA A 45 22.67 15.81 18.78
CA ALA A 45 21.73 15.03 19.56
C ALA A 45 20.53 14.53 18.71
N LEU A 46 20.04 15.35 17.76
CA LEU A 46 19.00 14.94 16.83
C LEU A 46 19.48 13.83 15.86
N LEU A 47 20.68 13.99 15.32
CA LEU A 47 21.27 13.04 14.36
C LEU A 47 21.66 11.71 15.04
N GLU A 48 22.08 11.75 16.32
CA GLU A 48 22.29 10.54 17.12
C GLU A 48 21.01 9.73 17.29
N LYS A 49 19.88 10.40 17.55
CA LYS A 49 18.57 9.75 17.70
C LYS A 49 17.96 9.24 16.40
N LEU A 50 18.20 9.94 15.30
CA LEU A 50 17.69 9.60 13.95
C LEU A 50 18.81 9.72 12.89
N PRO A 51 19.71 8.73 12.81
CA PRO A 51 20.85 8.76 11.87
C PRO A 51 20.44 8.84 10.40
N GLY A 52 19.26 8.34 10.02
CA GLY A 52 18.76 8.39 8.66
C GLY A 52 18.55 9.82 8.12
N LEU A 53 18.44 10.82 9.00
CA LEU A 53 18.41 12.23 8.60
C LEU A 53 19.66 12.69 7.81
N HIS A 54 20.76 11.94 7.89
CA HIS A 54 21.96 12.17 7.07
C HIS A 54 21.68 11.94 5.58
N GLU A 55 20.72 11.09 5.23
CA GLU A 55 20.37 10.79 3.83
C GLU A 55 19.39 11.80 3.22
N HIS A 56 18.80 12.68 4.04
CA HIS A 56 17.81 13.64 3.56
C HIS A 56 18.43 14.73 2.71
N GLY A 57 17.96 14.86 1.46
CA GLY A 57 18.50 15.80 0.47
C GLY A 57 18.02 17.24 0.62
N CYS A 58 16.86 17.48 1.23
CA CYS A 58 16.24 18.80 1.36
C CYS A 58 16.23 19.57 0.02
N SER A 59 16.39 20.91 0.07
CA SER A 59 16.48 21.78 -1.11
C SER A 59 17.74 21.56 -1.96
N TYR A 60 18.79 20.96 -1.40
CA TYR A 60 20.03 20.64 -2.11
C TYR A 60 19.93 19.40 -3.01
N LYS A 61 18.92 18.54 -2.79
CA LYS A 61 18.64 17.31 -3.57
C LYS A 61 19.82 16.31 -3.59
N GLU A 62 20.67 16.33 -2.58
CA GLU A 62 21.81 15.43 -2.39
C GLU A 62 21.85 14.92 -0.96
N PRO A 63 22.33 13.68 -0.68
CA PRO A 63 22.49 13.18 0.68
C PRO A 63 23.28 14.17 1.56
N GLY A 64 22.82 14.37 2.80
CA GLY A 64 23.39 15.37 3.71
C GLY A 64 22.88 16.80 3.52
N GLY A 65 22.08 17.06 2.50
CA GLY A 65 21.57 18.41 2.23
C GLY A 65 20.75 19.01 3.39
N PHE A 66 20.00 18.16 4.13
CA PHE A 66 19.27 18.61 5.31
C PHE A 66 20.22 19.00 6.46
N VAL A 67 21.23 18.18 6.74
CA VAL A 67 22.25 18.47 7.77
C VAL A 67 23.01 19.77 7.44
N ARG A 68 23.37 19.91 6.15
CA ARG A 68 23.98 21.14 5.64
C ARG A 68 23.07 22.34 5.88
N ARG A 69 21.76 22.23 5.58
CA ARG A 69 20.78 23.31 5.78
C ARG A 69 20.60 23.72 7.24
N MET A 70 20.75 22.78 8.17
CA MET A 70 20.69 23.09 9.61
C MET A 70 21.90 23.91 10.10
N ARG A 71 23.06 23.81 9.44
CA ARG A 71 24.34 24.41 9.88
C ARG A 71 24.72 25.67 9.11
N GLU A 72 24.29 25.85 7.87
CA GLU A 72 24.64 27.00 7.03
C GLU A 72 23.80 28.23 7.38
N ASP A 73 24.40 29.41 7.24
CA ASP A 73 23.79 30.74 7.46
C ASP A 73 23.11 30.84 8.84
N GLU A 74 21.83 31.17 8.85
CA GLU A 74 20.99 31.18 10.07
C GLU A 74 20.43 29.80 10.43
N GLY A 75 20.75 28.78 9.62
CA GLY A 75 20.19 27.43 9.76
C GLY A 75 18.77 27.34 9.22
N THR A 76 17.93 26.58 9.93
CA THR A 76 16.52 26.44 9.57
C THR A 76 15.63 26.43 10.81
N TRP A 77 14.33 26.72 10.61
CA TRP A 77 13.35 26.78 11.68
C TRP A 77 12.86 25.38 12.09
N LEU A 78 12.44 25.25 13.34
CA LEU A 78 11.98 23.98 13.91
C LEU A 78 10.78 23.36 13.19
N GLY A 79 9.96 24.18 12.50
CA GLY A 79 8.89 23.64 11.65
C GLY A 79 9.41 22.79 10.48
N HIS A 80 10.50 23.20 9.85
CA HIS A 80 11.16 22.44 8.80
C HIS A 80 11.93 21.23 9.36
N VAL A 81 12.52 21.37 10.55
CA VAL A 81 13.14 20.22 11.24
C VAL A 81 12.07 19.16 11.57
N MET A 82 10.93 19.57 12.12
CA MET A 82 9.82 18.67 12.44
C MET A 82 9.29 17.93 11.21
N GLU A 83 9.25 18.58 10.06
CA GLU A 83 8.88 17.97 8.77
C GLU A 83 9.79 16.79 8.44
N HIS A 84 11.12 17.02 8.45
CA HIS A 84 12.11 15.97 8.17
C HIS A 84 12.09 14.85 9.20
N VAL A 85 11.91 15.15 10.47
CA VAL A 85 11.77 14.16 11.54
C VAL A 85 10.50 13.32 11.37
N ALA A 86 9.37 13.94 11.00
CA ALA A 86 8.12 13.21 10.77
C ALA A 86 8.20 12.29 9.53
N ILE A 87 8.96 12.67 8.51
CA ILE A 87 9.25 11.82 7.35
C ILE A 87 10.15 10.66 7.79
N GLU A 88 11.27 10.95 8.46
CA GLU A 88 12.23 9.93 8.88
C GLU A 88 11.62 8.88 9.80
N LEU A 89 10.77 9.28 10.76
CA LEU A 89 10.06 8.34 11.62
C LEU A 89 9.16 7.39 10.82
N GLN A 90 8.50 7.87 9.76
CA GLN A 90 7.72 7.00 8.88
C GLN A 90 8.64 6.05 8.09
N VAL A 91 9.80 6.53 7.61
CA VAL A 91 10.79 5.70 6.90
C VAL A 91 11.36 4.61 7.80
N VAL A 92 11.73 4.95 9.05
CA VAL A 92 12.18 4.00 10.07
C VAL A 92 11.11 2.94 10.36
N ALA A 93 9.83 3.31 10.31
CA ALA A 93 8.72 2.37 10.49
C ALA A 93 8.40 1.52 9.23
N GLY A 94 9.07 1.78 8.09
CA GLY A 94 8.94 1.01 6.86
C GLY A 94 8.15 1.68 5.73
N SER A 95 7.69 2.94 5.91
CA SER A 95 6.98 3.68 4.86
C SER A 95 7.94 4.26 3.83
N ASP A 96 7.61 4.13 2.55
CA ASP A 96 8.34 4.78 1.45
C ASP A 96 7.73 6.19 1.21
N VAL A 97 8.26 7.19 1.92
CA VAL A 97 7.85 8.59 1.84
C VAL A 97 9.07 9.51 1.83
N THR A 98 9.04 10.55 0.99
CA THR A 98 10.20 11.45 0.82
C THR A 98 9.84 12.92 0.74
N TYR A 99 8.57 13.24 0.48
CA TYR A 99 8.16 14.63 0.22
C TYR A 99 7.79 15.35 1.51
N GLY A 100 8.34 16.55 1.65
CA GLY A 100 7.96 17.54 2.64
C GLY A 100 8.11 18.96 2.12
N ARG A 101 7.36 19.88 2.71
CA ARG A 101 7.41 21.31 2.40
C ARG A 101 6.88 22.14 3.56
N THR A 102 7.74 22.98 4.12
CA THR A 102 7.35 23.94 5.15
C THR A 102 7.44 25.37 4.62
N ARG A 103 6.37 26.15 4.78
CA ARG A 103 6.30 27.55 4.35
C ARG A 103 5.57 28.41 5.37
N SER A 104 6.06 29.64 5.57
CA SER A 104 5.37 30.66 6.38
C SER A 104 3.97 30.95 5.83
N ILE A 105 3.08 31.34 6.71
CA ILE A 105 1.75 31.86 6.35
C ILE A 105 1.85 33.37 6.33
N ASP A 106 1.45 33.98 5.20
CA ASP A 106 1.42 35.42 5.07
C ASP A 106 0.57 36.05 6.19
N ASP A 107 0.97 37.22 6.66
CA ASP A 107 0.32 37.96 7.77
C ASP A 107 0.29 37.25 9.15
N ARG A 108 0.98 36.10 9.30
CA ARG A 108 1.08 35.36 10.58
C ARG A 108 2.53 34.99 10.91
N PRO A 109 3.34 35.93 11.42
CA PRO A 109 4.74 35.66 11.78
C PRO A 109 4.84 34.49 12.78
N GLY A 110 5.78 33.57 12.57
CA GLY A 110 5.98 32.40 13.41
C GLY A 110 5.01 31.23 13.16
N VAL A 111 4.08 31.38 12.20
CA VAL A 111 3.12 30.33 11.86
C VAL A 111 3.40 29.77 10.46
N TYR A 112 3.44 28.44 10.36
CA TYR A 112 3.85 27.74 9.16
C TYR A 112 2.83 26.70 8.70
N ASN A 113 2.71 26.54 7.39
CA ASN A 113 2.14 25.35 6.78
C ASN A 113 3.26 24.30 6.67
N MET A 114 3.23 23.26 7.48
CA MET A 114 4.08 22.09 7.40
C MET A 114 3.30 20.98 6.69
N VAL A 115 3.79 20.56 5.53
CA VAL A 115 3.15 19.55 4.68
C VAL A 115 4.13 18.40 4.48
N PHE A 116 3.69 17.16 4.66
CA PHE A 116 4.52 15.98 4.42
C PHE A 116 3.69 14.80 3.91
N GLN A 117 4.32 13.95 3.13
CA GLN A 117 3.73 12.76 2.53
C GLN A 117 3.45 11.68 3.59
N TYR A 118 2.44 10.87 3.33
CA TYR A 118 2.15 9.68 4.13
C TYR A 118 1.65 8.51 3.26
N LYS A 119 1.77 7.27 3.79
CA LYS A 119 1.12 6.06 3.24
C LYS A 119 -0.12 5.68 4.05
N ASP A 120 -0.05 5.71 5.38
CA ASP A 120 -1.20 5.61 6.29
C ASP A 120 -1.36 6.91 7.08
N ALA A 121 -2.53 7.54 7.01
CA ALA A 121 -2.77 8.84 7.64
C ALA A 121 -2.63 8.82 9.16
N THR A 122 -2.91 7.68 9.80
CA THR A 122 -2.80 7.55 11.25
C THR A 122 -1.34 7.41 11.66
N VAL A 123 -0.55 6.65 10.89
CA VAL A 123 0.90 6.54 11.09
C VAL A 123 1.57 7.90 10.92
N GLY A 124 1.24 8.63 9.84
CA GLY A 124 1.77 9.98 9.62
C GLY A 124 1.42 10.98 10.74
N ARG A 125 0.23 10.89 11.31
CA ARG A 125 -0.16 11.73 12.46
C ARG A 125 0.60 11.37 13.73
N GLU A 126 0.77 10.09 14.03
CA GLU A 126 1.56 9.66 15.20
C GLU A 126 3.03 9.96 15.01
N ALA A 127 3.59 9.83 13.78
CA ALA A 127 4.94 10.26 13.46
C ALA A 127 5.15 11.76 13.76
N SER A 128 4.20 12.62 13.37
CA SER A 128 4.30 14.05 13.64
C SER A 128 4.17 14.41 15.12
N LYS A 129 3.41 13.66 15.92
CA LYS A 129 3.38 13.83 17.37
C LYS A 129 4.70 13.45 18.01
N LEU A 130 5.23 12.27 17.65
CA LEU A 130 6.53 11.82 18.16
C LEU A 130 7.67 12.76 17.73
N ALA A 131 7.58 13.34 16.53
CA ALA A 131 8.51 14.38 16.06
C ALA A 131 8.45 15.63 16.95
N LEU A 132 7.25 16.10 17.28
CA LEU A 132 7.05 17.23 18.19
C LEU A 132 7.63 16.94 19.59
N ASP A 133 7.37 15.75 20.13
CA ASP A 133 7.86 15.32 21.44
C ASP A 133 9.40 15.23 21.45
N LEU A 134 10.02 14.63 20.43
CA LEU A 134 11.46 14.56 20.28
C LEU A 134 12.11 15.95 20.24
N LEU A 135 11.59 16.85 19.44
CA LEU A 135 12.11 18.22 19.37
C LEU A 135 11.98 18.93 20.72
N GLY A 136 10.84 18.79 21.39
CA GLY A 136 10.63 19.35 22.74
C GLY A 136 11.62 18.81 23.76
N PHE A 137 11.90 17.52 23.73
CA PHE A 137 12.88 16.86 24.61
C PHE A 137 14.31 17.35 24.37
N LEU A 138 14.72 17.51 23.10
CA LEU A 138 16.08 17.94 22.75
C LEU A 138 16.35 19.43 22.99
N LEU A 139 15.30 20.25 23.13
CA LEU A 139 15.47 21.67 23.42
C LEU A 139 16.07 21.91 24.81
N PRO A 140 16.93 22.92 24.97
CA PRO A 140 17.36 23.40 26.29
C PRO A 140 16.14 23.67 27.19
N ALA A 141 16.24 23.34 28.47
CA ALA A 141 15.13 23.43 29.44
C ALA A 141 14.36 24.76 29.40
N LYS A 142 15.05 25.88 29.21
CA LYS A 142 14.49 27.23 29.12
C LYS A 142 13.67 27.51 27.84
N LEU A 143 13.81 26.66 26.83
CA LEU A 143 13.14 26.76 25.51
C LEU A 143 12.08 25.70 25.31
N ARG A 144 11.91 24.77 26.24
CA ARG A 144 10.88 23.74 26.15
C ARG A 144 9.49 24.41 26.21
N PHE A 145 8.63 24.00 25.31
CA PHE A 145 7.25 24.45 25.24
C PHE A 145 6.33 23.60 26.13
N ASP A 146 5.14 24.13 26.42
CA ASP A 146 4.14 23.41 27.22
C ASP A 146 3.76 22.07 26.55
N GLY A 147 3.82 21.00 27.33
CA GLY A 147 3.56 19.63 26.87
C GLY A 147 4.80 18.90 26.32
N ALA A 148 5.99 19.53 26.29
CA ALA A 148 7.22 18.82 25.95
C ALA A 148 7.54 17.75 26.99
N PRO A 149 8.10 16.57 26.59
CA PRO A 149 8.49 15.51 27.52
C PRO A 149 9.50 15.96 28.58
N GLY A 150 9.44 15.33 29.75
CA GLY A 150 10.41 15.52 30.84
C GLY A 150 11.73 14.78 30.59
N ASP A 151 12.70 14.99 31.52
CA ASP A 151 14.05 14.41 31.37
C ASP A 151 14.08 12.87 31.54
N ASP A 152 13.02 12.26 32.07
CA ASP A 152 12.82 10.83 32.22
C ASP A 152 12.22 10.14 30.98
N TRP A 153 11.95 10.91 29.92
CA TRP A 153 11.38 10.40 28.68
C TRP A 153 12.44 9.66 27.86
N ASP A 154 12.13 8.42 27.45
CA ASP A 154 12.99 7.58 26.62
C ASP A 154 12.50 7.54 25.18
N PHE A 155 13.21 8.24 24.29
CA PHE A 155 12.89 8.28 22.87
C PHE A 155 13.00 6.89 22.21
N ASP A 156 13.98 6.08 22.58
CA ASP A 156 14.21 4.78 21.94
C ASP A 156 13.07 3.82 22.25
N GLU A 157 12.52 3.87 23.49
CA GLU A 157 11.31 3.11 23.84
C GLU A 157 10.07 3.61 23.08
N GLU A 158 9.88 4.92 22.96
CA GLU A 158 8.75 5.51 22.24
C GLU A 158 8.84 5.26 20.72
N ARG A 159 10.06 5.35 20.14
CA ARG A 159 10.29 4.98 18.74
C ARG A 159 9.94 3.51 18.49
N ASP A 160 10.40 2.59 19.33
CA ASP A 160 10.07 1.17 19.19
C ASP A 160 8.57 0.90 19.38
N ARG A 161 7.89 1.65 20.24
CA ARG A 161 6.44 1.61 20.42
C ARG A 161 5.73 2.11 19.15
N PHE A 162 6.22 3.22 18.57
CA PHE A 162 5.71 3.77 17.31
C PHE A 162 5.91 2.80 16.14
N ILE A 163 7.08 2.17 16.01
CA ILE A 163 7.34 1.15 14.97
C ILE A 163 6.32 0.00 15.10
N ARG A 164 6.13 -0.55 16.30
CA ARG A 164 5.13 -1.61 16.53
C ARG A 164 3.69 -1.15 16.23
N PHE A 165 3.38 0.11 16.47
CA PHE A 165 2.09 0.70 16.12
C PHE A 165 1.92 0.81 14.60
N ALA A 166 2.91 1.33 13.89
CA ALA A 166 2.92 1.50 12.43
C ALA A 166 2.78 0.14 11.72
N GLN A 167 3.54 -0.88 12.15
CA GLN A 167 3.49 -2.24 11.59
C GLN A 167 2.11 -2.88 11.64
N ARG A 168 1.28 -2.52 12.61
CA ARG A 168 -0.10 -3.00 12.70
C ARG A 168 -1.05 -2.29 11.73
N ARG A 169 -0.66 -1.13 11.23
CA ARG A 169 -1.48 -0.27 10.38
C ARG A 169 -0.99 -0.18 8.95
N GLU A 170 0.29 -0.25 8.73
CA GLU A 170 0.87 -0.32 7.39
C GLU A 170 0.72 -1.72 6.79
N PHE A 171 1.03 -1.82 5.51
CA PHE A 171 1.00 -3.13 4.87
C PHE A 171 2.20 -3.96 5.32
N GLY A 172 1.94 -5.20 5.71
CA GLY A 172 3.00 -6.17 5.90
C GLY A 172 3.75 -6.45 4.57
N PRO A 173 4.96 -7.03 4.64
CA PRO A 173 5.87 -7.16 3.47
C PRO A 173 5.24 -7.81 2.24
N SER A 174 4.38 -8.81 2.41
CA SER A 174 3.70 -9.47 1.28
C SER A 174 2.71 -8.55 0.57
N THR A 175 1.86 -7.85 1.33
CA THR A 175 0.89 -6.91 0.75
C THR A 175 1.59 -5.69 0.15
N ALA A 176 2.64 -5.19 0.81
CA ALA A 176 3.45 -4.08 0.29
C ALA A 176 4.11 -4.43 -1.05
N SER A 177 4.65 -5.65 -1.21
CA SER A 177 5.23 -6.09 -2.48
C SER A 177 4.18 -6.19 -3.59
N LEU A 178 2.96 -6.65 -3.29
CA LEU A 178 1.85 -6.71 -4.23
C LEU A 178 1.39 -5.30 -4.67
N VAL A 179 1.29 -4.37 -3.72
CA VAL A 179 0.96 -2.98 -4.03
C VAL A 179 2.02 -2.36 -4.94
N ARG A 180 3.30 -2.55 -4.63
CA ARG A 180 4.40 -2.06 -5.48
C ARG A 180 4.35 -2.67 -6.88
N ALA A 181 4.16 -3.98 -7.00
CA ALA A 181 4.05 -4.64 -8.29
C ALA A 181 2.85 -4.15 -9.12
N ALA A 182 1.75 -3.76 -8.47
CA ALA A 182 0.61 -3.13 -9.12
C ALA A 182 0.93 -1.69 -9.57
N GLU A 183 1.60 -0.89 -8.72
CA GLU A 183 2.05 0.47 -9.06
C GLU A 183 3.02 0.48 -10.25
N GLU A 184 3.97 -0.47 -10.29
CA GLU A 184 4.92 -0.65 -11.42
C GLU A 184 4.21 -0.98 -12.75
N ARG A 185 3.01 -1.55 -12.70
CA ARG A 185 2.15 -1.87 -13.84
C ARG A 185 1.06 -0.84 -14.08
N ASP A 186 1.13 0.29 -13.39
CA ASP A 186 0.14 1.35 -13.46
C ASP A 186 -1.29 0.87 -13.12
N ILE A 187 -1.43 -0.11 -12.22
CA ILE A 187 -2.72 -0.61 -11.74
C ILE A 187 -3.12 0.15 -10.47
N PRO A 188 -4.25 0.86 -10.48
CA PRO A 188 -4.70 1.59 -9.30
C PRO A 188 -5.12 0.64 -8.19
N TRP A 189 -4.96 1.10 -6.94
CA TRP A 189 -5.36 0.31 -5.79
C TRP A 189 -6.04 1.14 -4.71
N LEU A 190 -6.85 0.48 -3.89
CA LEU A 190 -7.55 1.06 -2.75
C LEU A 190 -7.46 0.12 -1.55
N ARG A 191 -7.08 0.65 -0.40
CA ARG A 191 -7.15 -0.10 0.86
C ARG A 191 -8.59 -0.15 1.34
N LEU A 192 -9.12 -1.36 1.59
CA LEU A 192 -10.52 -1.55 1.96
C LEU A 192 -10.75 -1.66 3.48
N ASN A 193 -9.72 -2.04 4.24
CA ASN A 193 -9.78 -2.12 5.70
C ASN A 193 -8.46 -1.67 6.35
N GLN A 194 -8.43 -1.62 7.66
CA GLN A 194 -7.21 -1.26 8.41
C GLN A 194 -6.11 -2.34 8.41
N TYR A 195 -6.38 -3.51 7.81
CA TYR A 195 -5.44 -4.63 7.72
C TYR A 195 -4.87 -4.73 6.31
N SER A 196 -4.97 -5.90 5.69
CA SER A 196 -4.34 -6.24 4.41
C SER A 196 -5.32 -6.46 3.26
N LEU A 197 -6.60 -6.09 3.41
CA LEU A 197 -7.56 -6.19 2.32
C LEU A 197 -7.38 -5.02 1.36
N VAL A 198 -6.95 -5.34 0.13
CA VAL A 198 -6.69 -4.38 -0.95
C VAL A 198 -7.56 -4.72 -2.15
N GLN A 199 -8.09 -3.70 -2.77
CA GLN A 199 -8.68 -3.76 -4.10
C GLN A 199 -7.66 -3.22 -5.11
N PHE A 200 -7.33 -4.01 -6.11
CA PHE A 200 -6.62 -3.58 -7.30
C PHE A 200 -7.62 -3.33 -8.42
N GLY A 201 -7.41 -2.26 -9.19
CA GLY A 201 -8.36 -1.84 -10.22
C GLY A 201 -9.61 -1.14 -9.68
N HIS A 202 -10.40 -0.57 -10.57
CA HIS A 202 -11.61 0.20 -10.26
C HIS A 202 -12.88 -0.43 -10.85
N GLY A 203 -14.02 -0.20 -10.18
CA GLY A 203 -15.34 -0.56 -10.68
C GLY A 203 -15.42 -2.05 -11.03
N ARG A 204 -15.96 -2.35 -12.21
CA ARG A 204 -16.12 -3.72 -12.71
C ARG A 204 -14.83 -4.51 -12.93
N TYR A 205 -13.69 -3.80 -13.05
CA TYR A 205 -12.38 -4.43 -13.29
C TYR A 205 -11.63 -4.74 -12.01
N GLN A 206 -12.23 -4.48 -10.85
CA GLN A 206 -11.57 -4.70 -9.57
C GLN A 206 -11.25 -6.17 -9.31
N GLN A 207 -10.09 -6.39 -8.69
CA GLN A 207 -9.67 -7.66 -8.10
C GLN A 207 -9.34 -7.41 -6.63
N ARG A 208 -9.69 -8.33 -5.75
CA ARG A 208 -9.42 -8.18 -4.31
C ARG A 208 -8.41 -9.20 -3.84
N ILE A 209 -7.54 -8.76 -2.92
CA ILE A 209 -6.58 -9.61 -2.26
C ILE A 209 -6.54 -9.29 -0.76
N GLN A 210 -6.39 -10.32 0.05
CA GLN A 210 -6.16 -10.19 1.49
C GLN A 210 -4.92 -10.98 1.86
N ALA A 211 -3.88 -10.30 2.32
CA ALA A 211 -2.52 -10.85 2.43
C ALA A 211 -2.06 -11.40 1.07
N THR A 212 -2.05 -12.72 0.88
CA THR A 212 -1.72 -13.40 -0.37
C THR A 212 -2.86 -14.32 -0.84
N THR A 213 -4.06 -14.15 -0.32
CA THR A 213 -5.28 -14.85 -0.75
C THR A 213 -6.07 -13.92 -1.66
N THR A 214 -6.42 -14.37 -2.86
CA THR A 214 -7.14 -13.56 -3.86
C THR A 214 -8.66 -13.79 -3.81
N GLY A 215 -9.42 -12.92 -4.49
CA GLY A 215 -10.84 -13.15 -4.70
C GLY A 215 -11.17 -14.38 -5.57
N ARG A 216 -10.15 -15.00 -6.20
CA ARG A 216 -10.26 -16.23 -7.01
C ARG A 216 -9.94 -17.49 -6.20
N THR A 217 -9.28 -17.36 -5.04
CA THR A 217 -8.96 -18.48 -4.16
C THR A 217 -10.26 -19.09 -3.61
N GLY A 218 -10.53 -20.33 -3.96
CA GLY A 218 -11.75 -21.04 -3.54
C GLY A 218 -11.75 -21.36 -2.04
N ASN A 219 -12.86 -21.15 -1.35
CA ASN A 219 -12.99 -21.47 0.09
C ASN A 219 -12.68 -22.95 0.37
N ILE A 220 -13.12 -23.86 -0.50
CA ILE A 220 -12.84 -25.31 -0.36
C ILE A 220 -11.33 -25.56 -0.36
N ALA A 221 -10.56 -24.90 -1.22
CA ALA A 221 -9.11 -25.04 -1.28
C ALA A 221 -8.42 -24.53 0.01
N VAL A 222 -8.94 -23.44 0.59
CA VAL A 222 -8.46 -22.91 1.88
C VAL A 222 -8.77 -23.84 3.03
N GLU A 223 -9.99 -24.41 3.08
CA GLU A 223 -10.38 -25.38 4.09
C GLU A 223 -9.54 -26.65 4.00
N LEU A 224 -9.36 -27.20 2.79
CA LEU A 224 -8.49 -28.36 2.56
C LEU A 224 -7.05 -28.09 3.01
N ALA A 225 -6.46 -26.96 2.61
CA ALA A 225 -5.10 -26.58 3.02
C ALA A 225 -4.96 -26.42 4.55
N SER A 226 -6.04 -26.08 5.24
CA SER A 226 -6.06 -25.93 6.70
C SER A 226 -6.21 -27.28 7.42
N ASP A 227 -6.71 -28.30 6.76
CA ASP A 227 -6.84 -29.67 7.29
C ASP A 227 -5.66 -30.53 6.83
N LYS A 228 -4.77 -30.83 7.78
CA LYS A 228 -3.54 -31.61 7.50
C LYS A 228 -3.81 -33.05 7.12
N GLU A 229 -4.92 -33.63 7.58
CA GLU A 229 -5.30 -34.99 7.28
C GLU A 229 -5.87 -35.10 5.86
N GLU A 230 -6.82 -34.22 5.54
CA GLU A 230 -7.44 -34.17 4.22
C GLU A 230 -6.39 -33.83 3.14
N THR A 231 -5.58 -32.82 3.38
CA THR A 231 -4.47 -32.47 2.48
C THR A 231 -3.52 -33.64 2.24
N ASN A 232 -3.09 -34.33 3.32
CA ASN A 232 -2.20 -35.48 3.23
C ASN A 232 -2.87 -36.64 2.49
N GLY A 233 -4.16 -36.88 2.72
CA GLY A 233 -4.95 -37.88 2.02
C GLY A 233 -4.96 -37.65 0.51
N ILE A 234 -5.34 -36.43 0.07
CA ILE A 234 -5.41 -36.05 -1.35
C ILE A 234 -4.04 -36.19 -2.02
N LEU A 235 -2.98 -35.65 -1.39
CA LEU A 235 -1.65 -35.70 -1.96
C LEU A 235 -1.10 -37.13 -2.06
N ARG A 236 -1.36 -37.98 -1.06
CA ARG A 236 -0.99 -39.39 -1.05
C ARG A 236 -1.67 -40.14 -2.18
N ASP A 237 -2.97 -39.92 -2.38
CA ASP A 237 -3.76 -40.61 -3.41
C ASP A 237 -3.30 -40.26 -4.82
N LEU A 238 -2.64 -39.09 -4.97
CA LEU A 238 -1.97 -38.65 -6.21
C LEU A 238 -0.50 -39.12 -6.33
N GLY A 239 -0.02 -39.92 -5.37
CA GLY A 239 1.35 -40.43 -5.35
C GLY A 239 2.40 -39.39 -5.03
N LEU A 240 2.03 -38.25 -4.40
CA LEU A 240 2.95 -37.23 -3.95
C LEU A 240 3.62 -37.61 -2.62
N PRO A 241 4.85 -37.19 -2.35
CA PRO A 241 5.59 -37.60 -1.16
C PRO A 241 5.05 -36.87 0.07
N VAL A 242 4.30 -37.61 0.90
CA VAL A 242 3.75 -37.11 2.17
C VAL A 242 4.10 -38.06 3.31
N PRO A 243 4.19 -37.60 4.56
CA PRO A 243 4.40 -38.49 5.70
C PRO A 243 3.26 -39.54 5.81
N LYS A 244 3.62 -40.77 6.16
CA LYS A 244 2.61 -41.76 6.58
C LYS A 244 2.03 -41.27 7.89
N GLN A 245 0.70 -41.25 8.01
CA GLN A 245 0.00 -40.74 9.18
C GLN A 245 -1.02 -41.73 9.72
N ILE A 246 -1.15 -41.76 11.06
CA ILE A 246 -2.21 -42.53 11.77
C ILE A 246 -2.71 -41.62 12.90
N LEU A 247 -4.03 -41.44 12.97
CA LEU A 247 -4.69 -40.72 14.07
C LEU A 247 -4.90 -41.62 15.28
N VAL A 248 -4.57 -41.08 16.45
CA VAL A 248 -4.66 -41.80 17.72
C VAL A 248 -5.27 -40.94 18.81
N ARG A 249 -5.87 -41.59 19.83
CA ARG A 249 -6.50 -40.88 20.96
C ARG A 249 -6.01 -41.35 22.32
N ASN A 250 -5.12 -42.33 22.36
CA ASN A 250 -4.48 -42.80 23.57
C ASN A 250 -3.03 -43.23 23.28
N ASP A 251 -2.23 -43.35 24.32
CA ASP A 251 -0.81 -43.68 24.27
C ASP A 251 -0.51 -45.07 23.68
N ARG A 252 -1.30 -46.07 24.02
CA ARG A 252 -1.13 -47.45 23.49
C ARG A 252 -1.32 -47.50 21.99
N ASP A 253 -2.33 -46.78 21.46
CA ASP A 253 -2.57 -46.72 20.02
C ASP A 253 -1.47 -45.86 19.35
N ALA A 254 -0.89 -44.88 20.04
CA ALA A 254 0.24 -44.11 19.51
C ALA A 254 1.48 -44.99 19.32
N VAL A 255 1.80 -45.85 20.29
CA VAL A 255 2.91 -46.83 20.16
C VAL A 255 2.65 -47.81 19.03
N ARG A 256 1.44 -48.41 18.93
CA ARG A 256 1.08 -49.30 17.82
C ARG A 256 1.17 -48.60 16.46
N ALA A 257 0.74 -47.34 16.38
CA ALA A 257 0.84 -46.54 15.16
C ALA A 257 2.30 -46.30 14.78
N ALA A 258 3.17 -45.98 15.75
CA ALA A 258 4.60 -45.77 15.53
C ALA A 258 5.29 -47.06 15.02
N GLU A 259 4.97 -48.21 15.62
CA GLU A 259 5.45 -49.53 15.18
C GLU A 259 5.02 -49.84 13.74
N ARG A 260 3.76 -49.50 13.39
CA ARG A 260 3.22 -49.74 12.04
C ARG A 260 3.81 -48.81 10.98
N ILE A 261 4.08 -47.55 11.34
CA ILE A 261 4.70 -46.53 10.46
C ILE A 261 6.17 -46.85 10.26
N GLY A 262 6.86 -47.26 11.34
CA GLY A 262 8.31 -47.43 11.43
C GLY A 262 8.98 -46.22 12.07
N TYR A 263 9.85 -46.50 13.05
CA TYR A 263 10.63 -45.46 13.72
C TYR A 263 11.72 -44.87 12.80
N PRO A 264 12.08 -43.60 12.97
CA PRO A 264 11.57 -42.63 13.93
C PRO A 264 10.25 -41.99 13.49
N VAL A 265 9.46 -41.53 14.48
CA VAL A 265 8.17 -40.89 14.26
C VAL A 265 8.07 -39.49 14.88
N VAL A 266 7.05 -38.75 14.46
CA VAL A 266 6.66 -37.44 15.01
C VAL A 266 5.27 -37.56 15.58
N LEU A 267 5.03 -36.97 16.75
CA LEU A 267 3.69 -36.81 17.32
C LEU A 267 3.32 -35.35 17.35
N LYS A 268 2.11 -35.02 16.88
CA LYS A 268 1.58 -33.65 16.92
C LYS A 268 0.08 -33.64 17.14
N PRO A 269 -0.50 -32.62 17.82
CA PRO A 269 -1.94 -32.43 17.85
C PRO A 269 -2.49 -32.20 16.44
N LEU A 270 -3.66 -32.80 16.11
CA LEU A 270 -4.32 -32.61 14.81
C LEU A 270 -4.67 -31.11 14.59
N ALA A 271 -5.19 -30.44 15.61
CA ALA A 271 -5.55 -29.03 15.59
C ALA A 271 -4.52 -28.21 16.38
N GLY A 272 -3.30 -28.11 15.90
CA GLY A 272 -2.22 -27.38 16.58
C GLY A 272 -1.51 -26.38 15.64
N ASN A 273 -1.25 -25.16 16.15
CA ASN A 273 -0.50 -24.14 15.43
C ASN A 273 0.84 -23.84 16.12
N HIS A 274 1.82 -23.34 15.35
CA HIS A 274 3.14 -22.89 15.85
C HIS A 274 3.98 -23.94 16.55
N GLY A 275 3.82 -25.24 16.23
CA GLY A 275 4.65 -26.32 16.79
C GLY A 275 4.37 -26.64 18.27
N ARG A 276 3.26 -26.18 18.84
CA ARG A 276 2.88 -26.50 20.22
C ARG A 276 2.49 -27.97 20.35
N GLY A 277 3.03 -28.66 21.34
CA GLY A 277 2.76 -30.09 21.59
C GLY A 277 3.38 -31.05 20.58
N VAL A 278 4.28 -30.59 19.69
CA VAL A 278 4.98 -31.44 18.72
C VAL A 278 6.18 -32.11 19.39
N ALA A 279 6.27 -33.44 19.25
CA ALA A 279 7.42 -34.24 19.65
C ALA A 279 8.00 -34.93 18.40
N ILE A 280 9.28 -34.68 18.11
CA ILE A 280 9.95 -35.09 16.87
C ILE A 280 11.05 -36.12 17.13
N ASN A 281 11.35 -36.94 16.11
CA ASN A 281 12.45 -37.88 16.09
C ASN A 281 12.36 -38.91 17.24
N LEU A 282 11.16 -39.40 17.50
CA LEU A 282 10.92 -40.42 18.55
C LEU A 282 11.29 -41.80 18.01
N LYS A 283 12.22 -42.46 18.71
CA LYS A 283 12.88 -43.70 18.25
C LYS A 283 12.44 -44.94 19.01
N THR A 284 11.78 -44.77 20.17
CA THR A 284 11.37 -45.87 21.03
C THR A 284 9.93 -45.74 21.49
N PRO A 285 9.26 -46.85 21.90
CA PRO A 285 7.93 -46.83 22.48
C PRO A 285 7.78 -45.86 23.66
N GLU A 286 8.78 -45.83 24.55
CA GLU A 286 8.79 -45.01 25.75
C GLU A 286 8.82 -43.50 25.39
N GLU A 287 9.60 -43.13 24.37
CA GLU A 287 9.64 -41.76 23.86
C GLU A 287 8.28 -41.36 23.26
N VAL A 288 7.60 -42.30 22.57
CA VAL A 288 6.27 -42.08 22.00
C VAL A 288 5.23 -41.86 23.11
N GLU A 289 5.25 -42.66 24.19
CA GLU A 289 4.35 -42.46 25.34
C GLU A 289 4.55 -41.10 26.01
N VAL A 290 5.79 -40.70 26.23
CA VAL A 290 6.13 -39.36 26.78
C VAL A 290 5.68 -38.26 25.83
N GLY A 291 5.95 -38.42 24.53
CA GLY A 291 5.54 -37.47 23.48
C GLY A 291 4.02 -37.33 23.42
N PHE A 292 3.27 -38.44 23.51
CA PHE A 292 1.81 -38.45 23.52
C PHE A 292 1.25 -37.65 24.70
N LYS A 293 1.76 -37.85 25.92
CA LYS A 293 1.33 -37.11 27.13
C LYS A 293 1.49 -35.60 26.99
N LYS A 294 2.56 -35.16 26.31
CA LYS A 294 2.77 -33.71 26.00
C LYS A 294 1.84 -33.23 24.92
N ALA A 295 1.63 -34.00 23.86
CA ALA A 295 0.80 -33.61 22.73
C ALA A 295 -0.67 -33.49 23.11
N VAL A 296 -1.20 -34.39 23.98
CA VAL A 296 -2.60 -34.40 24.41
C VAL A 296 -2.99 -33.16 25.25
N GLU A 297 -2.03 -32.48 25.86
CA GLU A 297 -2.27 -31.19 26.55
C GLU A 297 -2.76 -30.11 25.60
N HIS A 298 -2.47 -30.25 24.29
CA HIS A 298 -2.79 -29.30 23.24
C HIS A 298 -3.88 -29.76 22.28
N GLY A 299 -4.36 -30.99 22.38
CA GLY A 299 -5.43 -31.51 21.53
C GLY A 299 -5.80 -32.95 21.84
N ARG A 300 -7.08 -33.33 21.69
CA ARG A 300 -7.58 -34.67 22.01
C ARG A 300 -7.21 -35.74 20.98
N THR A 301 -6.98 -35.35 19.73
CA THR A 301 -6.59 -36.26 18.64
C THR A 301 -5.16 -35.94 18.25
N ILE A 302 -4.31 -36.97 18.28
CA ILE A 302 -2.89 -36.87 17.99
C ILE A 302 -2.60 -37.58 16.68
N VAL A 303 -1.80 -36.93 15.82
CA VAL A 303 -1.23 -37.49 14.60
C VAL A 303 0.09 -38.15 14.96
N VAL A 304 0.25 -39.44 14.65
CA VAL A 304 1.54 -40.14 14.60
C VAL A 304 1.97 -40.17 13.14
N GLU A 305 3.12 -39.60 12.81
CA GLU A 305 3.58 -39.57 11.42
C GLU A 305 5.05 -40.01 11.28
N SER A 306 5.43 -40.44 10.09
CA SER A 306 6.82 -40.78 9.79
C SER A 306 7.69 -39.54 9.89
N TYR A 307 8.84 -39.66 10.53
CA TYR A 307 9.84 -38.60 10.58
C TYR A 307 10.55 -38.48 9.23
N ILE A 308 10.60 -37.27 8.68
CA ILE A 308 11.34 -36.94 7.47
C ILE A 308 12.56 -36.11 7.89
N GLU A 309 13.74 -36.65 7.62
CA GLU A 309 14.98 -35.96 7.88
C GLU A 309 15.35 -35.01 6.74
N GLY A 310 15.71 -33.79 7.08
CA GLY A 310 16.14 -32.81 6.07
C GLY A 310 15.98 -31.38 6.53
N PHE A 311 16.32 -30.50 5.61
CA PHE A 311 16.16 -29.07 5.76
C PHE A 311 14.76 -28.63 5.31
N ASP A 312 14.26 -27.60 5.95
CA ASP A 312 12.95 -27.04 5.67
C ASP A 312 13.01 -26.06 4.50
N HIS A 313 12.18 -26.31 3.48
CA HIS A 313 12.09 -25.45 2.28
C HIS A 313 10.66 -24.96 2.10
N ARG A 314 10.50 -23.67 1.76
CA ARG A 314 9.25 -23.11 1.28
C ARG A 314 9.31 -22.99 -0.24
N LEU A 315 8.40 -23.70 -0.91
CA LEU A 315 8.24 -23.71 -2.36
C LEU A 315 6.98 -22.91 -2.69
N LEU A 316 7.11 -21.78 -3.35
CA LEU A 316 6.02 -20.87 -3.68
C LEU A 316 5.53 -21.10 -5.11
N VAL A 317 4.26 -21.42 -5.24
CA VAL A 317 3.58 -21.61 -6.54
C VAL A 317 2.52 -20.55 -6.72
N VAL A 318 2.53 -19.89 -7.88
CA VAL A 318 1.55 -18.89 -8.30
C VAL A 318 1.04 -19.28 -9.69
N ASN A 319 -0.27 -19.31 -9.87
CA ASN A 319 -0.92 -19.62 -11.15
C ASN A 319 -0.40 -20.90 -11.81
N GLY A 320 -0.08 -21.91 -10.98
CA GLY A 320 0.41 -23.22 -11.45
C GLY A 320 1.87 -23.26 -11.86
N GLU A 321 2.67 -22.22 -11.57
CA GLU A 321 4.11 -22.15 -11.80
C GLU A 321 4.86 -21.94 -10.47
N LEU A 322 6.01 -22.64 -10.30
CA LEU A 322 6.89 -22.37 -9.16
C LEU A 322 7.68 -21.09 -9.41
N VAL A 323 7.40 -20.07 -8.63
CA VAL A 323 8.01 -18.74 -8.76
C VAL A 323 9.23 -18.53 -7.87
N ALA A 324 9.29 -19.22 -6.72
CA ALA A 324 10.42 -19.12 -5.80
C ALA A 324 10.54 -20.36 -4.90
N ALA A 325 11.77 -20.65 -4.48
CA ALA A 325 12.10 -21.66 -3.49
C ALA A 325 13.11 -21.10 -2.49
N ALA A 326 12.85 -21.27 -1.19
CA ALA A 326 13.73 -20.79 -0.13
C ALA A 326 13.97 -21.90 0.90
N LYS A 327 15.26 -22.12 1.26
CA LYS A 327 15.65 -22.91 2.41
C LYS A 327 15.50 -22.03 3.66
N ARG A 328 14.72 -22.49 4.64
CA ARG A 328 14.49 -21.77 5.90
C ARG A 328 15.44 -22.30 6.98
N VAL A 329 16.05 -21.37 7.73
CA VAL A 329 16.95 -21.70 8.82
C VAL A 329 16.45 -21.06 10.11
N PRO A 330 16.26 -21.84 11.21
CA PRO A 330 15.84 -21.28 12.48
C PRO A 330 16.82 -20.23 13.01
N GLY A 331 16.33 -19.27 13.82
CA GLY A 331 17.18 -18.28 14.47
C GLY A 331 18.25 -18.95 15.34
N HIS A 332 19.52 -18.63 15.07
CA HIS A 332 20.68 -19.24 15.70
C HIS A 332 21.83 -18.24 15.82
N VAL A 333 22.80 -18.57 16.65
CA VAL A 333 24.13 -17.95 16.69
C VAL A 333 25.19 -18.99 16.34
N LEU A 334 26.29 -18.53 15.75
CA LEU A 334 27.45 -19.35 15.44
C LEU A 334 28.54 -19.09 16.48
N GLY A 335 28.95 -20.11 17.21
CA GLY A 335 30.03 -20.04 18.19
C GLY A 335 31.34 -19.64 17.54
N ASP A 336 32.11 -18.79 18.19
CA ASP A 336 33.44 -18.38 17.78
C ASP A 336 34.55 -18.83 18.77
N GLY A 337 34.12 -19.50 19.85
CA GLY A 337 34.99 -19.95 20.94
C GLY A 337 35.49 -18.83 21.83
N LYS A 338 34.90 -17.63 21.78
CA LYS A 338 35.35 -16.45 22.53
C LYS A 338 34.21 -15.71 23.23
N HIS A 339 33.12 -15.43 22.49
CA HIS A 339 31.99 -14.65 22.98
C HIS A 339 30.91 -15.55 23.58
N THR A 340 30.22 -15.04 24.57
CA THR A 340 29.04 -15.68 25.14
C THR A 340 27.88 -15.68 24.15
N ILE A 341 26.91 -16.55 24.38
CA ILE A 341 25.68 -16.57 23.52
C ILE A 341 24.98 -15.21 23.52
N GLU A 342 24.96 -14.49 24.65
CA GLU A 342 24.38 -13.13 24.74
C GLU A 342 25.13 -12.14 23.86
N GLU A 343 26.45 -12.11 23.93
CA GLU A 343 27.29 -11.26 23.06
C GLU A 343 27.15 -11.64 21.57
N LEU A 344 27.07 -12.93 21.25
CA LEU A 344 26.85 -13.39 19.88
C LEU A 344 25.50 -12.96 19.34
N VAL A 345 24.45 -12.92 20.17
CA VAL A 345 23.13 -12.38 19.76
C VAL A 345 23.22 -10.88 19.49
N GLU A 346 23.95 -10.12 20.30
CA GLU A 346 24.18 -8.70 20.07
C GLU A 346 24.93 -8.49 18.74
N ILE A 347 26.01 -9.21 18.49
CA ILE A 347 26.78 -9.18 17.23
C ILE A 347 25.88 -9.51 16.02
N VAL A 348 25.04 -10.54 16.13
CA VAL A 348 24.08 -10.89 15.05
C VAL A 348 23.05 -9.77 14.84
N ASN A 349 22.65 -9.09 15.91
CA ASN A 349 21.68 -7.99 15.85
C ASN A 349 22.28 -6.66 15.37
N GLU A 350 23.62 -6.53 15.32
CA GLU A 350 24.30 -5.38 14.69
C GLU A 350 24.17 -5.38 13.14
N ASP A 351 23.77 -6.51 12.53
CA ASP A 351 23.50 -6.54 11.10
C ASP A 351 22.46 -5.46 10.74
N PRO A 352 22.82 -4.47 9.90
CA PRO A 352 21.93 -3.35 9.55
C PRO A 352 20.61 -3.78 8.89
N ARG A 353 20.53 -5.03 8.42
CA ARG A 353 19.30 -5.63 7.88
C ARG A 353 18.34 -6.12 8.97
N ARG A 354 18.74 -6.15 10.25
CA ARG A 354 17.91 -6.58 11.38
C ARG A 354 17.26 -5.40 12.07
N GLY A 355 15.97 -5.51 12.37
CA GLY A 355 15.18 -4.48 13.04
C GLY A 355 14.08 -5.05 13.93
N VAL A 356 13.33 -4.18 14.56
CA VAL A 356 12.16 -4.54 15.38
C VAL A 356 11.01 -4.99 14.47
N GLY A 357 10.47 -6.16 14.72
CA GLY A 357 9.33 -6.70 13.96
C GLY A 357 9.60 -6.83 12.44
N HIS A 358 8.99 -5.96 11.64
CA HIS A 358 9.12 -5.94 10.17
C HIS A 358 9.76 -4.65 9.62
N GLU A 359 10.36 -3.85 10.48
CA GLU A 359 11.06 -2.61 10.11
C GLU A 359 12.11 -2.84 9.01
N LYS A 360 12.86 -3.94 9.14
CA LYS A 360 13.90 -4.30 8.19
C LYS A 360 13.70 -5.71 7.63
N VAL A 361 14.58 -6.09 6.71
CA VAL A 361 14.56 -7.38 6.02
C VAL A 361 14.59 -8.56 6.98
N LEU A 362 15.38 -8.48 8.06
CA LEU A 362 15.51 -9.50 9.08
C LEU A 362 14.96 -8.99 10.41
N THR A 363 14.45 -9.91 11.23
CA THR A 363 13.99 -9.61 12.59
C THR A 363 15.16 -9.86 13.59
N ARG A 364 15.25 -9.03 14.62
CA ARG A 364 16.21 -9.24 15.72
C ARG A 364 16.00 -10.59 16.39
N LEU A 365 17.10 -11.22 16.82
CA LEU A 365 17.06 -12.35 17.74
C LEU A 365 16.78 -11.82 19.16
N GLU A 366 15.86 -12.47 19.86
CA GLU A 366 15.46 -12.11 21.22
C GLU A 366 15.51 -13.34 22.13
N PHE A 367 15.84 -13.13 23.40
CA PHE A 367 15.77 -14.16 24.44
C PHE A 367 14.35 -14.19 25.02
N ASP A 368 13.52 -15.08 24.48
CA ASP A 368 12.22 -15.41 25.03
C ASP A 368 12.21 -16.77 25.74
N HIS A 369 11.06 -17.16 26.26
CA HIS A 369 10.89 -18.47 26.91
C HIS A 369 11.29 -19.66 26.03
N GLN A 370 11.20 -19.54 24.71
CA GLN A 370 11.62 -20.61 23.79
C GLN A 370 13.13 -20.72 23.69
N ALA A 371 13.82 -19.60 23.53
CA ALA A 371 15.28 -19.55 23.52
C ALA A 371 15.86 -20.10 24.81
N GLU A 372 15.38 -19.64 25.97
CA GLU A 372 15.81 -20.11 27.29
C GLU A 372 15.62 -21.63 27.44
N ARG A 373 14.50 -22.17 27.00
CA ARG A 373 14.23 -23.62 27.05
C ARG A 373 15.15 -24.40 26.12
N LEU A 374 15.51 -23.89 24.96
CA LEU A 374 16.42 -24.56 24.04
C LEU A 374 17.85 -24.58 24.59
N LEU A 375 18.32 -23.45 25.16
CA LEU A 375 19.62 -23.38 25.82
C LEU A 375 19.69 -24.37 26.98
N LYS A 376 18.68 -24.42 27.86
CA LYS A 376 18.62 -25.34 28.99
C LYS A 376 18.64 -26.83 28.56
N LYS A 377 18.13 -27.18 27.39
CA LYS A 377 18.21 -28.56 26.85
C LYS A 377 19.65 -28.96 26.49
N LEU A 378 20.49 -28.00 26.19
CA LEU A 378 21.93 -28.18 25.91
C LEU A 378 22.81 -28.02 27.15
N ASP A 379 22.19 -27.84 28.34
CA ASP A 379 22.89 -27.41 29.57
C ASP A 379 23.64 -26.08 29.39
N TYR A 380 23.12 -25.18 28.52
CA TYR A 380 23.64 -23.85 28.25
C TYR A 380 22.79 -22.79 28.91
N ASP A 381 23.43 -21.63 29.15
CA ASP A 381 22.81 -20.37 29.52
C ASP A 381 23.32 -19.26 28.61
N ARG A 382 22.85 -18.02 28.80
CA ARG A 382 23.26 -16.86 28.00
C ARG A 382 24.76 -16.55 28.09
N LYS A 383 25.42 -16.93 29.21
CA LYS A 383 26.82 -16.67 29.46
C LYS A 383 27.74 -17.80 28.98
N THR A 384 27.17 -18.89 28.49
CA THR A 384 27.92 -20.00 27.91
C THR A 384 28.64 -19.55 26.65
N VAL A 385 29.93 -19.91 26.52
CA VAL A 385 30.75 -19.68 25.33
C VAL A 385 30.70 -20.93 24.46
N PRO A 386 30.00 -20.93 23.32
CA PRO A 386 29.94 -22.09 22.43
C PRO A 386 31.29 -22.33 21.75
N ALA A 387 31.56 -23.58 21.40
CA ALA A 387 32.74 -23.94 20.64
C ALA A 387 32.78 -23.22 19.29
N LYS A 388 33.97 -23.08 18.69
CA LYS A 388 34.10 -22.49 17.36
C LYS A 388 33.32 -23.33 16.34
N ASP A 389 32.57 -22.65 15.49
CA ASP A 389 31.73 -23.22 14.44
C ASP A 389 30.52 -24.05 14.97
N GLU A 390 30.25 -23.99 16.29
CA GLU A 390 29.07 -24.60 16.88
C GLU A 390 27.82 -23.76 16.63
N ILE A 391 26.76 -24.38 16.06
CA ILE A 391 25.47 -23.72 15.84
C ILE A 391 24.59 -23.88 17.06
N VAL A 392 24.25 -22.77 17.71
CA VAL A 392 23.33 -22.75 18.85
C VAL A 392 21.98 -22.17 18.41
N TYR A 393 20.97 -23.04 18.28
CA TYR A 393 19.64 -22.63 17.89
C TYR A 393 18.88 -21.97 19.04
N LEU A 394 18.35 -20.78 18.80
CA LEU A 394 17.49 -20.03 19.71
C LEU A 394 16.00 -20.18 19.38
N ARG A 395 15.71 -20.81 18.25
CA ARG A 395 14.35 -21.10 17.76
C ARG A 395 14.27 -22.56 17.31
N SER A 396 13.12 -23.18 17.55
CA SER A 396 12.83 -24.54 17.05
C SER A 396 12.18 -24.53 15.66
N THR A 397 11.70 -23.39 15.20
CA THR A 397 11.05 -23.21 13.90
C THR A 397 11.78 -22.14 13.09
N ALA A 398 11.86 -22.34 11.79
CA ALA A 398 12.54 -21.45 10.85
C ALA A 398 11.65 -20.27 10.41
N ASN A 399 11.08 -19.56 11.39
CA ASN A 399 10.20 -18.43 11.09
C ASN A 399 10.99 -17.12 11.05
N LEU A 400 10.91 -16.37 9.95
CA LEU A 400 11.60 -15.08 9.78
C LEU A 400 11.15 -14.04 10.80
N SER A 401 9.88 -14.06 11.21
CA SER A 401 9.35 -13.11 12.20
C SER A 401 9.90 -13.29 13.61
N THR A 402 10.63 -14.38 13.87
CA THR A 402 11.26 -14.69 15.15
C THR A 402 12.79 -14.79 15.05
N GLY A 403 13.38 -14.18 14.04
CA GLY A 403 14.85 -14.13 13.86
C GLY A 403 15.42 -15.22 12.95
N GLY A 404 14.57 -16.09 12.36
CA GLY A 404 15.01 -17.06 11.34
C GLY A 404 15.51 -16.36 10.07
N THR A 405 16.24 -17.10 9.23
CA THR A 405 16.78 -16.65 7.96
C THR A 405 16.26 -17.50 6.80
N ALA A 406 16.42 -17.00 5.58
CA ALA A 406 16.05 -17.73 4.36
C ALA A 406 17.16 -17.60 3.32
N ILE A 407 17.43 -18.70 2.65
CA ILE A 407 18.43 -18.79 1.55
C ILE A 407 17.66 -19.09 0.28
N ASP A 408 17.84 -18.26 -0.75
CA ASP A 408 17.22 -18.53 -2.06
C ASP A 408 17.86 -19.75 -2.72
N VAL A 409 17.02 -20.70 -3.13
CA VAL A 409 17.42 -21.94 -3.81
C VAL A 409 16.60 -22.16 -5.10
N THR A 410 15.99 -21.09 -5.62
CA THR A 410 15.06 -21.16 -6.76
C THR A 410 15.72 -21.74 -8.01
N ASP A 411 16.94 -21.34 -8.32
CA ASP A 411 17.64 -21.78 -9.54
C ASP A 411 18.26 -23.17 -9.39
N SER A 412 18.46 -23.64 -8.17
CA SER A 412 19.10 -24.93 -7.88
C SER A 412 18.11 -26.08 -7.61
N ILE A 413 16.82 -25.78 -7.49
CA ILE A 413 15.81 -26.80 -7.20
C ILE A 413 15.72 -27.85 -8.32
N HIS A 414 15.73 -29.14 -7.94
CA HIS A 414 15.57 -30.22 -8.92
C HIS A 414 14.20 -30.14 -9.63
N PRO A 415 14.12 -30.44 -10.94
CA PRO A 415 12.88 -30.40 -11.72
C PRO A 415 11.73 -31.23 -11.10
N ASP A 416 12.04 -32.43 -10.57
CA ASP A 416 11.02 -33.28 -9.89
C ASP A 416 10.43 -32.59 -8.65
N ASN A 417 11.25 -31.88 -7.88
CA ASN A 417 10.80 -31.14 -6.68
C ASN A 417 9.95 -29.93 -7.07
N ARG A 418 10.28 -29.28 -8.19
CA ARG A 418 9.47 -28.21 -8.78
C ARG A 418 8.10 -28.73 -9.23
N GLU A 419 8.10 -29.81 -10.02
CA GLU A 419 6.83 -30.41 -10.51
C GLU A 419 5.98 -30.94 -9.36
N MET A 420 6.57 -31.55 -8.35
CA MET A 420 5.90 -32.03 -7.16
C MET A 420 5.14 -30.89 -6.45
N ALA A 421 5.78 -29.73 -6.25
CA ALA A 421 5.16 -28.58 -5.61
C ALA A 421 3.99 -28.01 -6.46
N ILE A 422 4.18 -27.89 -7.77
CA ILE A 422 3.13 -27.44 -8.70
C ILE A 422 1.92 -28.39 -8.64
N ARG A 423 2.16 -29.69 -8.69
CA ARG A 423 1.09 -30.71 -8.60
C ARG A 423 0.35 -30.66 -7.25
N ALA A 424 1.07 -30.46 -6.17
CA ALA A 424 0.47 -30.34 -4.83
C ALA A 424 -0.48 -29.15 -4.75
N ILE A 425 -0.08 -27.97 -5.22
CA ILE A 425 -0.93 -26.77 -5.20
C ILE A 425 -2.13 -26.91 -6.13
N LYS A 426 -1.95 -27.47 -7.33
CA LYS A 426 -3.06 -27.76 -8.26
C LYS A 426 -4.05 -28.77 -7.68
N ALA A 427 -3.58 -29.79 -6.96
CA ALA A 427 -4.44 -30.81 -6.35
C ALA A 427 -5.35 -30.24 -5.25
N ILE A 428 -4.85 -29.29 -4.48
CA ILE A 428 -5.64 -28.59 -3.45
C ILE A 428 -6.55 -27.52 -4.07
N GLY A 429 -6.24 -27.01 -5.27
CA GLY A 429 -7.03 -26.02 -5.98
C GLY A 429 -6.70 -24.58 -5.61
N LEU A 430 -5.47 -24.31 -5.15
CA LEU A 430 -5.01 -22.97 -4.82
C LEU A 430 -4.44 -22.27 -6.05
N ASP A 431 -4.76 -21.01 -6.21
CA ASP A 431 -4.17 -20.09 -7.19
C ASP A 431 -2.79 -19.55 -6.73
N ILE A 432 -2.62 -19.37 -5.42
CA ILE A 432 -1.36 -19.05 -4.75
C ILE A 432 -1.20 -20.01 -3.58
N GLY A 433 -0.11 -20.75 -3.55
CA GLY A 433 0.13 -21.70 -2.47
C GLY A 433 1.61 -21.85 -2.14
N GLY A 434 1.87 -22.14 -0.87
CA GLY A 434 3.20 -22.46 -0.37
C GLY A 434 3.29 -23.90 0.08
N VAL A 435 4.24 -24.66 -0.45
CA VAL A 435 4.51 -26.02 -0.02
C VAL A 435 5.69 -26.02 0.95
N ASP A 436 5.48 -26.55 2.16
CA ASP A 436 6.55 -26.81 3.11
C ASP A 436 7.11 -28.21 2.85
N PHE A 437 8.34 -28.28 2.39
CA PHE A 437 8.99 -29.47 1.91
C PHE A 437 10.29 -29.75 2.67
N LEU A 438 10.41 -30.92 3.26
CA LEU A 438 11.62 -31.41 3.90
C LEU A 438 12.41 -32.29 2.94
N THR A 439 13.68 -31.99 2.75
CA THR A 439 14.62 -32.82 2.03
C THR A 439 16.06 -32.58 2.50
N LYS A 440 16.93 -33.59 2.38
CA LYS A 440 18.36 -33.46 2.70
C LYS A 440 19.06 -32.55 1.70
N ASP A 441 18.68 -32.65 0.42
CA ASP A 441 19.23 -31.85 -0.66
C ASP A 441 18.13 -31.47 -1.65
N ILE A 442 17.89 -30.19 -1.83
CA ILE A 442 16.87 -29.66 -2.76
C ILE A 442 17.29 -29.80 -4.23
N THR A 443 18.60 -29.98 -4.49
CA THR A 443 19.18 -30.14 -5.83
C THR A 443 19.07 -31.57 -6.35
N GLU A 444 18.69 -32.52 -5.50
CA GLU A 444 18.42 -33.91 -5.85
C GLU A 444 16.91 -34.18 -5.92
N SER A 445 16.52 -35.15 -6.74
CA SER A 445 15.12 -35.61 -6.81
C SER A 445 14.65 -36.14 -5.46
N TYR A 446 13.45 -35.76 -5.03
CA TYR A 446 12.82 -36.35 -3.84
C TYR A 446 12.66 -37.86 -3.92
N ARG A 447 12.69 -38.41 -5.13
CA ARG A 447 12.56 -39.86 -5.39
C ARG A 447 13.83 -40.62 -5.01
N ASP A 448 14.97 -39.95 -5.09
CA ASP A 448 16.30 -40.52 -4.86
C ASP A 448 16.84 -40.12 -3.47
N ALA A 449 16.82 -38.84 -3.12
CA ALA A 449 17.31 -38.31 -1.85
C ALA A 449 16.31 -38.54 -0.69
N GLY A 450 15.07 -38.89 -0.99
CA GLY A 450 13.96 -38.83 -0.05
C GLY A 450 13.51 -37.40 0.20
N GLY A 451 12.35 -37.27 0.80
CA GLY A 451 11.77 -35.98 1.11
C GLY A 451 10.25 -36.09 1.24
N GLY A 452 9.61 -35.06 1.77
CA GLY A 452 8.14 -35.06 1.90
C GLY A 452 7.54 -33.71 2.15
N ILE A 453 6.34 -33.56 1.66
CA ILE A 453 5.48 -32.39 1.89
C ILE A 453 4.92 -32.49 3.31
N CYS A 454 5.23 -31.51 4.14
CA CYS A 454 4.75 -31.44 5.52
C CYS A 454 3.47 -30.66 5.66
N GLU A 455 3.29 -29.64 4.79
CA GLU A 455 2.14 -28.73 4.85
C GLU A 455 1.98 -28.01 3.51
N VAL A 456 0.70 -27.70 3.19
CA VAL A 456 0.33 -26.78 2.11
C VAL A 456 -0.32 -25.54 2.74
N ASN A 457 0.12 -24.36 2.34
CA ASN A 457 -0.33 -23.10 2.92
C ASN A 457 -1.10 -22.28 1.89
N ALA A 458 -2.34 -21.91 2.19
CA ALA A 458 -3.24 -21.14 1.32
C ALA A 458 -2.95 -19.63 1.32
N GLY A 459 -2.14 -19.13 2.23
CA GLY A 459 -1.78 -17.70 2.33
C GLY A 459 -0.29 -17.53 2.63
N PRO A 460 0.60 -17.98 1.71
CA PRO A 460 2.04 -18.01 1.98
C PRO A 460 2.63 -16.60 2.06
N GLY A 461 3.51 -16.36 3.07
CA GLY A 461 4.25 -15.11 3.18
C GLY A 461 5.33 -14.99 2.11
N PHE A 462 5.49 -13.81 1.52
CA PHE A 462 6.45 -13.53 0.44
C PHE A 462 7.81 -13.04 0.94
N ARG A 463 7.91 -12.58 2.18
CA ARG A 463 9.10 -11.91 2.73
C ARG A 463 10.39 -12.69 2.49
N MET A 464 10.37 -14.01 2.69
CA MET A 464 11.55 -14.86 2.53
C MET A 464 12.06 -14.96 1.08
N HIS A 465 11.20 -14.66 0.11
CA HIS A 465 11.52 -14.70 -1.31
C HIS A 465 11.91 -13.31 -1.85
N VAL A 466 11.18 -12.26 -1.44
CA VAL A 466 11.48 -10.88 -1.87
C VAL A 466 12.72 -10.31 -1.20
N ALA A 467 13.09 -10.85 -0.03
CA ALA A 467 14.22 -10.37 0.75
C ALA A 467 14.90 -11.55 1.49
N PRO A 468 15.54 -12.50 0.76
CA PRO A 468 16.29 -13.58 1.38
C PRO A 468 17.52 -13.04 2.12
N SER A 469 18.00 -13.79 3.13
CA SER A 469 19.24 -13.47 3.83
C SER A 469 20.48 -13.69 2.95
N GLU A 470 20.38 -14.71 2.07
CA GLU A 470 21.40 -15.12 1.12
C GLU A 470 20.75 -15.47 -0.21
N GLY A 471 21.45 -15.20 -1.32
CA GLY A 471 20.99 -15.47 -2.67
C GLY A 471 20.26 -14.28 -3.31
N THR A 472 19.42 -14.55 -4.30
CA THR A 472 18.81 -13.53 -5.16
C THR A 472 17.39 -13.19 -4.68
N PRO A 473 17.04 -11.92 -4.43
CA PRO A 473 15.66 -11.48 -4.25
C PRO A 473 14.81 -11.86 -5.47
N ARG A 474 13.61 -12.42 -5.23
CA ARG A 474 12.70 -12.86 -6.29
C ARG A 474 11.49 -11.95 -6.36
N ASP A 475 11.13 -11.53 -7.57
CA ASP A 475 9.83 -10.93 -7.81
C ASP A 475 8.75 -12.03 -7.81
N VAL A 476 8.09 -12.19 -6.68
CA VAL A 476 6.97 -13.13 -6.53
C VAL A 476 5.62 -12.43 -6.58
N ALA A 477 5.62 -11.12 -6.45
CA ALA A 477 4.40 -10.30 -6.48
C ALA A 477 3.96 -10.00 -7.93
N GLY A 478 4.92 -9.77 -8.84
CA GLY A 478 4.65 -9.57 -10.27
C GLY A 478 3.79 -10.68 -10.87
N PRO A 479 4.16 -11.96 -10.77
CA PRO A 479 3.36 -13.08 -11.26
C PRO A 479 1.93 -13.14 -10.67
N VAL A 480 1.71 -12.68 -9.43
CA VAL A 480 0.36 -12.59 -8.86
C VAL A 480 -0.45 -11.49 -9.53
N ILE A 481 0.13 -10.32 -9.72
CA ILE A 481 -0.54 -9.21 -10.39
C ILE A 481 -0.82 -9.57 -11.86
N ASP A 482 0.11 -10.21 -12.55
CA ASP A 482 -0.07 -10.67 -13.95
C ASP A 482 -1.16 -11.76 -14.05
N MET A 483 -1.32 -12.61 -13.04
CA MET A 483 -2.42 -13.55 -12.95
C MET A 483 -3.78 -12.85 -12.79
N LEU A 484 -3.84 -11.80 -11.97
CA LEU A 484 -5.07 -11.04 -11.71
C LEU A 484 -5.44 -10.13 -12.90
N PHE A 485 -4.43 -9.52 -13.51
CA PHE A 485 -4.52 -8.63 -14.67
C PHE A 485 -3.55 -9.11 -15.74
N PRO A 486 -3.95 -10.10 -16.56
CA PRO A 486 -3.15 -10.50 -17.71
C PRO A 486 -2.80 -9.31 -18.62
N PRO A 487 -1.77 -9.41 -19.46
CA PRO A 487 -1.43 -8.36 -20.41
C PRO A 487 -2.66 -7.86 -21.17
N ASP A 488 -2.78 -6.53 -21.30
CA ASP A 488 -3.90 -5.83 -21.93
C ASP A 488 -5.27 -5.93 -21.21
N ALA A 489 -5.35 -6.58 -20.07
CA ALA A 489 -6.58 -6.57 -19.28
C ALA A 489 -6.83 -5.20 -18.65
N PRO A 490 -8.03 -4.63 -18.77
CA PRO A 490 -8.34 -3.33 -18.19
C PRO A 490 -8.35 -3.41 -16.67
N SER A 491 -7.73 -2.42 -16.03
CA SER A 491 -7.72 -2.25 -14.57
C SER A 491 -8.51 -1.02 -14.11
N ARG A 492 -8.79 -0.08 -15.02
CA ARG A 492 -9.46 1.19 -14.75
C ARG A 492 -10.78 1.29 -15.49
N ILE A 493 -11.79 1.82 -14.81
CA ILE A 493 -12.96 2.37 -15.47
C ILE A 493 -12.66 3.82 -15.89
N PRO A 494 -13.21 4.33 -17.01
CA PRO A 494 -13.04 5.72 -17.38
C PRO A 494 -13.67 6.65 -16.33
N ILE A 495 -12.93 7.72 -15.98
CA ILE A 495 -13.32 8.73 -15.00
C ILE A 495 -13.36 10.09 -15.69
N ALA A 496 -14.51 10.78 -15.59
CA ALA A 496 -14.63 12.19 -15.93
C ALA A 496 -14.72 13.04 -14.66
N ALA A 497 -13.90 14.08 -14.53
CA ALA A 497 -13.97 15.05 -13.45
C ALA A 497 -14.58 16.37 -13.95
N VAL A 498 -15.56 16.91 -13.23
CA VAL A 498 -16.27 18.14 -13.60
C VAL A 498 -16.10 19.18 -12.50
N THR A 499 -15.46 20.30 -12.81
CA THR A 499 -15.30 21.43 -11.92
C THR A 499 -15.83 22.74 -12.53
N GLY A 500 -15.88 23.78 -11.73
CA GLY A 500 -16.36 25.10 -12.10
C GLY A 500 -16.99 25.80 -10.91
N THR A 501 -17.28 27.09 -11.02
CA THR A 501 -18.06 27.81 -10.03
C THR A 501 -19.54 27.39 -10.15
N ASN A 502 -20.11 27.50 -11.34
CA ASN A 502 -21.51 27.19 -11.65
C ASN A 502 -21.61 26.09 -12.71
N GLY A 503 -22.76 25.38 -12.77
CA GLY A 503 -23.09 24.42 -13.81
C GLY A 503 -22.56 22.99 -13.57
N LYS A 504 -21.73 22.72 -12.56
CA LYS A 504 -21.14 21.41 -12.27
C LYS A 504 -22.15 20.27 -12.21
N THR A 505 -23.16 20.39 -11.36
CA THR A 505 -24.17 19.35 -11.14
C THR A 505 -24.99 19.07 -12.41
N THR A 506 -25.38 20.13 -13.11
CA THR A 506 -26.12 20.00 -14.37
C THR A 506 -25.28 19.31 -15.42
N THR A 507 -24.05 19.74 -15.65
CA THR A 507 -23.11 19.11 -16.59
C THR A 507 -22.84 17.65 -16.23
N SER A 508 -22.57 17.35 -14.94
CA SER A 508 -22.32 15.99 -14.47
C SER A 508 -23.51 15.06 -14.68
N ARG A 509 -24.72 15.54 -14.44
CA ARG A 509 -25.96 14.77 -14.70
C ARG A 509 -26.21 14.54 -16.18
N MET A 510 -25.99 15.56 -17.03
CA MET A 510 -26.09 15.40 -18.48
C MET A 510 -25.07 14.38 -19.00
N LEU A 511 -23.81 14.47 -18.55
CA LEU A 511 -22.77 13.53 -18.90
C LEU A 511 -23.12 12.10 -18.45
N ALA A 512 -23.54 11.94 -17.20
CA ALA A 512 -23.94 10.63 -16.66
C ALA A 512 -25.11 10.03 -17.48
N HIS A 513 -26.06 10.86 -17.91
CA HIS A 513 -27.16 10.42 -18.79
C HIS A 513 -26.64 9.96 -20.16
N ILE A 514 -25.75 10.72 -20.79
CA ILE A 514 -25.15 10.36 -22.09
C ILE A 514 -24.44 9.01 -22.00
N LEU A 515 -23.58 8.85 -20.98
CA LEU A 515 -22.84 7.60 -20.73
C LEU A 515 -23.78 6.42 -20.46
N LYS A 516 -24.85 6.63 -19.70
CA LYS A 516 -25.89 5.61 -19.50
C LYS A 516 -26.57 5.21 -20.78
N MET A 517 -26.94 6.17 -21.64
CA MET A 517 -27.54 5.89 -22.93
C MET A 517 -26.61 5.18 -23.91
N SER A 518 -25.27 5.29 -23.71
CA SER A 518 -24.28 4.48 -24.42
C SER A 518 -24.10 3.06 -23.85
N GLY A 519 -24.96 2.65 -22.90
CA GLY A 519 -24.98 1.29 -22.34
C GLY A 519 -24.05 1.06 -21.15
N LYS A 520 -23.53 2.13 -20.54
CA LYS A 520 -22.64 2.01 -19.36
C LYS A 520 -23.42 2.10 -18.06
N THR A 521 -23.03 1.32 -17.06
CA THR A 521 -23.45 1.50 -15.66
C THR A 521 -22.65 2.63 -15.06
N VAL A 522 -23.27 3.78 -14.83
CA VAL A 522 -22.58 5.02 -14.44
C VAL A 522 -22.66 5.24 -12.95
N GLY A 523 -21.50 5.48 -12.32
CA GLY A 523 -21.37 6.06 -10.99
C GLY A 523 -21.23 7.57 -11.08
N LEU A 524 -22.06 8.33 -10.35
CA LEU A 524 -22.03 9.80 -10.30
C LEU A 524 -21.93 10.29 -8.87
N THR A 525 -20.95 11.15 -8.59
CA THR A 525 -20.93 11.98 -7.36
C THR A 525 -21.41 13.39 -7.68
N SER A 526 -22.25 13.95 -6.81
CA SER A 526 -22.74 15.32 -6.96
C SER A 526 -23.02 15.98 -5.58
N THR A 527 -23.37 17.27 -5.60
CA THR A 527 -23.73 18.03 -4.41
C THR A 527 -25.00 17.53 -3.72
N ASP A 528 -25.81 16.72 -4.35
CA ASP A 528 -27.04 16.16 -3.80
C ASP A 528 -26.98 14.63 -3.55
N GLY A 529 -25.91 13.96 -3.97
CA GLY A 529 -25.73 12.55 -3.63
C GLY A 529 -24.76 11.77 -4.49
N VAL A 530 -24.64 10.48 -4.12
CA VAL A 530 -24.02 9.43 -4.94
C VAL A 530 -25.12 8.67 -5.68
N TYR A 531 -24.97 8.55 -6.98
CA TYR A 531 -25.90 7.82 -7.85
C TYR A 531 -25.19 6.64 -8.53
N ILE A 532 -25.83 5.47 -8.51
CA ILE A 532 -25.40 4.31 -9.29
C ILE A 532 -26.49 4.01 -10.32
N ASP A 533 -26.12 4.01 -11.58
CA ASP A 533 -27.04 3.82 -12.71
C ASP A 533 -28.30 4.72 -12.68
N GLY A 534 -28.11 5.97 -12.25
CA GLY A 534 -29.19 6.96 -12.14
C GLY A 534 -30.06 6.82 -10.88
N LYS A 535 -29.79 5.86 -10.00
CA LYS A 535 -30.49 5.68 -8.72
C LYS A 535 -29.69 6.30 -7.59
N LEU A 536 -30.34 7.12 -6.77
CA LEU A 536 -29.72 7.71 -5.57
C LEU A 536 -29.38 6.61 -4.55
N SER A 537 -28.07 6.45 -4.27
CA SER A 537 -27.57 5.48 -3.29
C SER A 537 -27.28 6.13 -1.93
N VAL A 538 -26.70 7.34 -1.93
CA VAL A 538 -26.38 8.08 -0.73
C VAL A 538 -26.74 9.55 -0.93
N PRO A 539 -27.66 10.14 -0.14
CA PRO A 539 -28.00 11.55 -0.25
C PRO A 539 -26.99 12.46 0.47
N GLY A 540 -26.90 13.72 0.02
CA GLY A 540 -26.09 14.77 0.63
C GLY A 540 -24.97 15.28 -0.25
N ASP A 541 -24.18 16.27 0.23
CA ASP A 541 -23.03 16.79 -0.52
C ASP A 541 -21.92 15.73 -0.59
N MET A 542 -21.84 15.09 -1.76
CA MET A 542 -20.95 13.97 -2.05
C MET A 542 -19.87 14.34 -3.08
N THR A 543 -19.33 15.54 -3.01
CA THR A 543 -18.26 16.04 -3.92
C THR A 543 -16.84 15.83 -3.38
N GLY A 544 -16.69 14.99 -2.37
CA GLY A 544 -15.43 14.73 -1.68
C GLY A 544 -14.79 13.36 -2.02
N PRO A 545 -13.61 13.06 -1.43
CA PRO A 545 -12.86 11.85 -1.76
C PRO A 545 -13.56 10.55 -1.32
N VAL A 546 -14.33 10.58 -0.24
CA VAL A 546 -15.03 9.38 0.25
C VAL A 546 -16.07 8.89 -0.75
N SER A 547 -16.86 9.80 -1.31
CA SER A 547 -17.87 9.48 -2.32
C SER A 547 -17.26 9.03 -3.65
N ALA A 548 -16.15 9.64 -4.06
CA ALA A 548 -15.40 9.17 -5.22
C ALA A 548 -14.93 7.72 -5.02
N GLN A 549 -14.37 7.40 -3.84
CA GLN A 549 -13.97 6.03 -3.52
C GLN A 549 -15.15 5.04 -3.45
N MET A 550 -16.35 5.48 -3.02
CA MET A 550 -17.55 4.63 -3.07
C MET A 550 -17.83 4.13 -4.49
N ILE A 551 -17.79 5.03 -5.48
CA ILE A 551 -17.98 4.68 -6.89
C ILE A 551 -16.88 3.75 -7.39
N LEU A 552 -15.61 4.04 -7.09
CA LEU A 552 -14.48 3.24 -7.55
C LEU A 552 -14.45 1.82 -6.92
N ARG A 553 -15.13 1.64 -5.78
CA ARG A 553 -15.28 0.35 -5.08
C ARG A 553 -16.50 -0.45 -5.53
N ASP A 554 -17.43 0.15 -6.26
CA ASP A 554 -18.65 -0.53 -6.69
C ASP A 554 -18.35 -1.43 -7.90
N PRO A 555 -18.49 -2.77 -7.79
CA PRO A 555 -18.16 -3.70 -8.87
C PRO A 555 -19.10 -3.65 -10.07
N SER A 556 -20.22 -2.96 -9.98
CA SER A 556 -21.18 -2.79 -11.09
C SER A 556 -20.85 -1.61 -12.01
N VAL A 557 -20.02 -0.66 -11.55
CA VAL A 557 -19.77 0.59 -12.27
C VAL A 557 -18.79 0.40 -13.42
N ASP A 558 -19.21 0.86 -14.62
CA ASP A 558 -18.43 0.84 -15.87
C ASP A 558 -17.75 2.17 -16.18
N ALA A 559 -18.30 3.29 -15.69
CA ALA A 559 -17.77 4.63 -15.90
C ALA A 559 -18.14 5.53 -14.72
N ALA A 560 -17.28 6.47 -14.38
CA ALA A 560 -17.46 7.38 -13.26
C ALA A 560 -17.51 8.83 -13.71
N VAL A 561 -18.47 9.58 -13.16
CA VAL A 561 -18.58 11.03 -13.29
C VAL A 561 -18.41 11.65 -11.91
N MET A 562 -17.33 12.39 -11.71
CA MET A 562 -16.94 12.98 -10.44
C MET A 562 -17.16 14.50 -10.45
N GLU A 563 -18.26 14.97 -9.84
CA GLU A 563 -18.39 16.40 -9.56
C GLU A 563 -17.37 16.79 -8.48
N THR A 564 -16.48 17.74 -8.78
CA THR A 564 -15.43 18.20 -7.87
C THR A 564 -15.69 19.63 -7.44
N ALA A 565 -16.04 19.79 -6.16
CA ALA A 565 -16.30 21.10 -5.58
C ALA A 565 -15.07 21.64 -4.83
N ARG A 566 -14.89 22.97 -4.87
CA ARG A 566 -13.83 23.69 -4.14
C ARG A 566 -13.71 23.23 -2.68
N GLY A 567 -14.82 23.12 -1.98
CA GLY A 567 -14.85 22.76 -0.56
C GLY A 567 -14.28 21.37 -0.26
N GLY A 568 -14.55 20.39 -1.11
CA GLY A 568 -13.99 19.05 -1.03
C GLY A 568 -12.48 19.04 -1.27
N MET A 569 -12.03 19.68 -2.36
CA MET A 569 -10.62 19.78 -2.72
C MET A 569 -9.77 20.48 -1.66
N LEU A 570 -10.27 21.57 -1.07
CA LEU A 570 -9.58 22.32 -0.01
C LEU A 570 -9.53 21.57 1.34
N ARG A 571 -10.50 20.70 1.61
CA ARG A 571 -10.54 19.95 2.88
C ARG A 571 -9.73 18.66 2.85
N SER A 572 -9.81 17.93 1.72
CA SER A 572 -9.35 16.54 1.70
C SER A 572 -8.74 16.10 0.36
N GLY A 573 -8.66 16.99 -0.63
CA GLY A 573 -8.18 16.64 -1.97
C GLY A 573 -9.16 15.81 -2.80
N LEU A 574 -8.65 15.18 -3.85
CA LEU A 574 -9.43 14.28 -4.71
C LEU A 574 -9.34 12.83 -4.21
N GLY A 575 -10.39 12.05 -4.44
CA GLY A 575 -10.45 10.64 -4.05
C GLY A 575 -9.92 9.67 -5.11
N PHE A 576 -9.26 10.18 -6.15
CA PHE A 576 -8.66 9.43 -7.25
C PHE A 576 -7.36 10.11 -7.68
N PRO A 577 -6.32 9.33 -8.06
CA PRO A 577 -5.00 9.88 -8.40
C PRO A 577 -4.96 10.54 -9.78
N GLU A 578 -5.82 10.10 -10.71
CA GLU A 578 -5.91 10.57 -12.08
C GLU A 578 -7.32 10.37 -12.64
N CYS A 579 -7.65 11.04 -13.73
CA CYS A 579 -8.87 10.83 -14.48
C CYS A 579 -8.59 10.83 -15.99
N ASN A 580 -9.49 10.25 -16.76
CA ASN A 580 -9.37 10.25 -18.22
C ASN A 580 -9.63 11.65 -18.77
N VAL A 581 -10.75 12.25 -18.37
CA VAL A 581 -11.16 13.54 -18.88
C VAL A 581 -11.52 14.47 -17.71
N ALA A 582 -11.08 15.72 -17.79
CA ALA A 582 -11.49 16.73 -16.82
C ALA A 582 -12.01 17.99 -17.52
N GLY A 583 -13.08 18.59 -16.97
CA GLY A 583 -13.66 19.82 -17.50
C GLY A 583 -13.75 20.92 -16.45
N CYS A 584 -13.31 22.14 -16.82
CA CYS A 584 -13.53 23.36 -16.03
C CYS A 584 -14.50 24.30 -16.76
N ILE A 585 -15.72 24.42 -16.20
CA ILE A 585 -16.83 25.14 -16.86
C ILE A 585 -16.63 26.65 -16.77
N ASN A 586 -16.24 27.17 -15.59
CA ASN A 586 -16.01 28.61 -15.35
C ASN A 586 -15.33 28.83 -13.99
N VAL A 587 -14.71 30.02 -13.86
CA VAL A 587 -14.18 30.56 -12.61
C VAL A 587 -14.80 31.92 -12.35
N ALA A 588 -15.74 32.05 -11.43
CA ALA A 588 -16.42 33.27 -11.09
C ALA A 588 -16.31 33.60 -9.58
N ALA A 589 -16.51 34.85 -9.23
CA ALA A 589 -16.39 35.38 -7.88
C ALA A 589 -17.52 34.91 -6.95
N ASP A 590 -17.55 33.61 -6.66
CA ASP A 590 -18.47 33.01 -5.73
C ASP A 590 -17.69 32.38 -4.56
N HIS A 591 -18.12 32.66 -3.33
CA HIS A 591 -17.48 32.18 -2.11
C HIS A 591 -16.02 32.64 -1.90
N LEU A 592 -15.58 33.79 -2.43
CA LEU A 592 -14.30 34.42 -2.08
C LEU A 592 -14.31 34.84 -0.61
N GLY A 593 -13.13 34.98 0.00
CA GLY A 593 -12.94 35.29 1.43
C GLY A 593 -13.13 34.12 2.37
N LEU A 594 -13.38 32.88 1.87
CA LEU A 594 -13.56 31.70 2.68
C LEU A 594 -12.34 30.77 2.58
N ARG A 595 -11.80 30.36 3.75
CA ARG A 595 -10.68 29.40 3.88
C ARG A 595 -9.39 29.84 3.18
N GLY A 596 -9.09 31.14 3.18
CA GLY A 596 -7.86 31.70 2.61
C GLY A 596 -7.85 31.73 1.07
N ILE A 597 -9.01 31.69 0.42
CA ILE A 597 -9.16 31.91 -1.02
C ILE A 597 -9.83 33.24 -1.22
N ASP A 598 -9.03 34.26 -1.50
CA ASP A 598 -9.45 35.67 -1.52
C ASP A 598 -9.52 36.23 -2.94
N THR A 599 -8.85 35.59 -3.91
CA THR A 599 -8.80 36.04 -5.31
C THR A 599 -9.31 34.97 -6.28
N LEU A 600 -9.65 35.40 -7.50
CA LEU A 600 -10.09 34.50 -8.57
C LEU A 600 -8.95 33.59 -9.05
N GLU A 601 -7.73 34.06 -9.01
CA GLU A 601 -6.53 33.31 -9.38
C GLU A 601 -6.31 32.15 -8.41
N GLN A 602 -6.40 32.40 -7.10
CA GLN A 602 -6.34 31.34 -6.08
C GLN A 602 -7.48 30.33 -6.26
N LEU A 603 -8.69 30.81 -6.60
CA LEU A 603 -9.81 29.90 -6.88
C LEU A 603 -9.56 29.07 -8.15
N ALA A 604 -8.96 29.66 -9.18
CA ALA A 604 -8.56 28.95 -10.40
C ALA A 604 -7.51 27.87 -10.11
N GLU A 605 -6.53 28.13 -9.26
CA GLU A 605 -5.54 27.13 -8.83
C GLU A 605 -6.18 25.91 -8.19
N ILE A 606 -7.20 26.09 -7.34
CA ILE A 606 -7.92 24.96 -6.74
C ILE A 606 -8.72 24.19 -7.80
N LYS A 607 -9.41 24.88 -8.71
CA LYS A 607 -10.20 24.24 -9.77
C LYS A 607 -9.32 23.58 -10.84
N ARG A 608 -8.07 23.98 -10.96
CA ARG A 608 -7.08 23.38 -11.86
C ARG A 608 -6.65 21.97 -11.45
N ILE A 609 -6.76 21.59 -10.17
CA ILE A 609 -6.32 20.29 -9.68
C ILE A 609 -6.85 19.11 -10.52
N PRO A 610 -8.16 18.96 -10.80
CA PRO A 610 -8.62 17.87 -11.67
C PRO A 610 -8.14 17.99 -13.12
N ILE A 611 -7.89 19.19 -13.62
CA ILE A 611 -7.34 19.43 -14.97
C ILE A 611 -5.88 18.95 -15.06
N GLU A 612 -5.08 19.19 -14.03
CA GLU A 612 -3.67 18.77 -13.96
C GLU A 612 -3.48 17.24 -13.94
N ILE A 613 -4.49 16.49 -13.51
CA ILE A 613 -4.45 15.02 -13.42
C ILE A 613 -5.22 14.32 -14.55
N ALA A 614 -5.75 15.07 -15.50
CA ALA A 614 -6.37 14.51 -16.69
C ALA A 614 -5.31 13.90 -17.62
N LYS A 615 -5.56 12.70 -18.14
CA LYS A 615 -4.64 11.97 -19.01
C LYS A 615 -4.99 12.09 -20.49
N ASP A 616 -6.27 11.90 -20.82
CA ASP A 616 -6.70 11.82 -22.21
C ASP A 616 -7.07 13.21 -22.73
N ALA A 617 -7.97 13.93 -22.02
CA ALA A 617 -8.39 15.26 -22.46
C ALA A 617 -8.71 16.22 -21.32
N ALA A 618 -8.37 17.50 -21.54
CA ALA A 618 -8.80 18.63 -20.75
C ALA A 618 -9.81 19.49 -21.53
N VAL A 619 -11.03 19.60 -21.00
CA VAL A 619 -12.13 20.36 -21.61
C VAL A 619 -12.23 21.73 -20.93
N LEU A 620 -11.91 22.79 -21.64
CA LEU A 620 -11.74 24.14 -21.09
C LEU A 620 -12.67 25.17 -21.73
N ASN A 621 -13.23 26.06 -20.91
CA ASN A 621 -14.02 27.18 -21.38
C ASN A 621 -13.11 28.24 -22.02
N ALA A 622 -13.21 28.40 -23.34
CA ALA A 622 -12.44 29.41 -24.04
C ALA A 622 -12.92 30.84 -23.77
N ASP A 623 -14.17 31.01 -23.36
CA ASP A 623 -14.76 32.32 -23.06
C ASP A 623 -14.40 32.81 -21.63
N ASP A 624 -13.69 32.00 -20.85
CA ASP A 624 -13.20 32.33 -19.51
C ASP A 624 -11.65 32.35 -19.48
N PRO A 625 -11.02 33.52 -19.29
CA PRO A 625 -9.56 33.64 -19.33
C PRO A 625 -8.82 32.77 -18.30
N LEU A 626 -9.39 32.54 -17.12
CA LEU A 626 -8.77 31.71 -16.09
C LEU A 626 -8.86 30.21 -16.44
N CYS A 627 -9.95 29.79 -17.08
CA CYS A 627 -10.06 28.43 -17.64
C CYS A 627 -9.05 28.22 -18.79
N LEU A 628 -8.87 29.20 -19.67
CA LEU A 628 -7.90 29.12 -20.77
C LEU A 628 -6.47 28.90 -20.28
N GLN A 629 -6.05 29.60 -19.22
CA GLN A 629 -4.71 29.45 -18.62
C GLN A 629 -4.46 28.04 -18.07
N MET A 630 -5.49 27.28 -17.79
CA MET A 630 -5.33 25.90 -17.28
C MET A 630 -4.71 24.96 -18.33
N ALA A 631 -4.77 25.31 -19.62
CA ALA A 631 -4.15 24.54 -20.69
C ALA A 631 -2.62 24.42 -20.53
N ASP A 632 -1.97 25.42 -19.92
CA ASP A 632 -0.52 25.42 -19.69
C ASP A 632 -0.07 24.55 -18.50
N HIS A 633 -1.02 23.94 -17.79
CA HIS A 633 -0.79 23.21 -16.55
C HIS A 633 -1.24 21.75 -16.58
N THR A 634 -1.70 21.25 -17.73
CA THR A 634 -2.14 19.88 -17.88
C THR A 634 -1.22 19.08 -18.80
N ASP A 635 -1.05 17.79 -18.51
CA ASP A 635 -0.33 16.85 -19.36
C ASP A 635 -1.31 16.02 -20.24
N ALA A 636 -2.59 16.43 -20.33
CA ALA A 636 -3.59 15.74 -21.11
C ALA A 636 -3.22 15.74 -22.61
N GLY A 637 -3.40 14.61 -23.26
CA GLY A 637 -3.08 14.43 -24.68
C GLY A 637 -3.88 15.34 -25.62
N ILE A 638 -5.09 15.75 -25.21
CA ILE A 638 -5.99 16.60 -25.98
C ILE A 638 -6.42 17.81 -25.13
N ILE A 639 -6.31 19.01 -25.69
CA ILE A 639 -6.97 20.20 -25.18
C ILE A 639 -8.22 20.41 -26.05
N SER A 640 -9.40 20.35 -25.43
CA SER A 640 -10.69 20.54 -26.08
C SER A 640 -11.31 21.86 -25.59
N TYR A 641 -11.50 22.81 -26.48
CA TYR A 641 -12.12 24.09 -26.11
C TYR A 641 -13.62 24.09 -26.32
N VAL A 642 -14.34 24.66 -25.34
CA VAL A 642 -15.79 24.95 -25.47
C VAL A 642 -15.95 26.45 -25.55
N THR A 643 -16.69 26.95 -26.58
CA THR A 643 -16.99 28.38 -26.73
C THR A 643 -18.41 28.62 -27.23
N MET A 644 -19.05 29.63 -26.63
CA MET A 644 -20.31 30.18 -27.09
C MET A 644 -20.12 31.20 -28.23
N ASN A 645 -18.87 31.59 -28.49
CA ASN A 645 -18.50 32.58 -29.51
C ASN A 645 -17.85 31.90 -30.73
N PRO A 646 -18.56 31.74 -31.86
CA PRO A 646 -17.99 31.12 -33.05
C PRO A 646 -16.86 31.94 -33.68
N GLY A 647 -16.73 33.22 -33.26
CA GLY A 647 -15.66 34.13 -33.69
C GLY A 647 -14.40 34.11 -32.84
N HIS A 648 -14.32 33.28 -31.78
CA HIS A 648 -13.24 33.31 -30.80
C HIS A 648 -11.84 33.11 -31.43
N PRO A 649 -10.92 34.09 -31.37
CA PRO A 649 -9.69 34.06 -32.16
C PRO A 649 -8.77 32.88 -31.85
N LEU A 650 -8.61 32.57 -30.55
CA LEU A 650 -7.78 31.44 -30.10
C LEU A 650 -8.37 30.11 -30.57
N VAL A 651 -9.69 29.91 -30.43
CA VAL A 651 -10.35 28.66 -30.83
C VAL A 651 -10.25 28.47 -32.36
N LYS A 652 -10.39 29.55 -33.14
CA LYS A 652 -10.20 29.47 -34.62
C LYS A 652 -8.77 29.02 -34.98
N LYS A 653 -7.74 29.58 -34.32
CA LYS A 653 -6.36 29.14 -34.55
C LYS A 653 -6.13 27.71 -34.12
N HIS A 654 -6.74 27.30 -33.01
CA HIS A 654 -6.66 25.95 -32.50
C HIS A 654 -7.27 24.92 -33.46
N ILE A 655 -8.47 25.21 -33.99
CA ILE A 655 -9.13 24.40 -35.02
C ILE A 655 -8.26 24.34 -36.30
N GLN A 656 -7.74 25.48 -36.77
CA GLN A 656 -6.86 25.52 -37.96
C GLN A 656 -5.58 24.69 -37.78
N ALA A 657 -5.13 24.52 -36.56
CA ALA A 657 -4.00 23.66 -36.22
C ALA A 657 -4.39 22.17 -36.00
N GLY A 658 -5.62 21.79 -36.27
CA GLY A 658 -6.14 20.44 -36.07
C GLY A 658 -6.63 20.15 -34.65
N GLY A 659 -6.72 21.18 -33.80
CA GLY A 659 -7.18 21.03 -32.42
C GLY A 659 -8.68 20.82 -32.28
N GLN A 660 -9.11 20.23 -31.19
CA GLN A 660 -10.51 19.90 -30.91
C GLN A 660 -11.24 21.06 -30.24
N ALA A 661 -12.46 21.36 -30.74
CA ALA A 661 -13.33 22.36 -30.14
C ALA A 661 -14.84 22.05 -30.32
N PHE A 662 -15.61 22.49 -29.32
CA PHE A 662 -17.06 22.48 -29.32
C PHE A 662 -17.55 23.93 -29.42
N VAL A 663 -18.20 24.27 -30.51
CA VAL A 663 -18.54 25.66 -30.85
C VAL A 663 -20.07 25.79 -30.98
N LEU A 664 -20.62 26.87 -30.40
CA LEU A 664 -22.02 27.23 -30.62
C LEU A 664 -22.11 28.07 -31.89
N GLU A 665 -22.73 27.53 -32.92
CA GLU A 665 -22.91 28.19 -34.21
C GLU A 665 -24.34 28.64 -34.46
N GLN A 666 -24.48 29.75 -35.19
CA GLN A 666 -25.80 30.21 -35.65
C GLN A 666 -26.15 29.50 -36.95
N GLY A 667 -27.23 28.74 -36.97
CA GLY A 667 -27.78 28.10 -38.15
C GLY A 667 -29.13 28.69 -38.51
N MET A 668 -29.76 28.16 -39.58
CA MET A 668 -31.05 28.63 -40.06
C MET A 668 -32.22 28.38 -39.09
N ASN A 669 -32.12 27.34 -38.26
CA ASN A 669 -33.17 26.91 -37.33
C ASN A 669 -32.81 27.23 -35.85
N GLY A 670 -31.88 28.15 -35.59
CA GLY A 670 -31.42 28.49 -34.24
C GLY A 670 -29.94 28.17 -34.03
N HIS A 671 -29.57 27.94 -32.79
CA HIS A 671 -28.16 27.60 -32.47
C HIS A 671 -27.93 26.09 -32.56
N MET A 672 -26.76 25.74 -33.11
CA MET A 672 -26.25 24.38 -33.26
C MET A 672 -24.98 24.20 -32.45
N ILE A 673 -24.87 23.12 -31.72
CA ILE A 673 -23.60 22.67 -31.13
C ILE A 673 -22.84 21.91 -32.21
N THR A 674 -21.62 22.34 -32.52
CA THR A 674 -20.79 21.76 -33.56
C THR A 674 -19.48 21.31 -33.01
N ILE A 675 -19.00 20.12 -33.41
CA ILE A 675 -17.72 19.55 -33.05
C ILE A 675 -16.72 19.81 -34.18
N TYR A 676 -15.56 20.34 -33.81
CA TYR A 676 -14.37 20.42 -34.67
C TYR A 676 -13.33 19.47 -34.08
N ASP A 677 -12.83 18.56 -34.89
CA ASP A 677 -11.77 17.62 -34.48
C ASP A 677 -10.92 17.28 -35.70
N ASN A 678 -9.65 17.63 -35.69
CA ASN A 678 -8.79 17.63 -36.86
C ASN A 678 -9.45 18.40 -38.04
N GLU A 679 -9.60 17.75 -39.17
CA GLU A 679 -10.23 18.32 -40.38
C GLU A 679 -11.77 18.12 -40.42
N THR A 680 -12.33 17.49 -39.37
CA THR A 680 -13.78 17.21 -39.35
C THR A 680 -14.58 18.36 -38.75
N HIS A 681 -15.75 18.59 -39.34
CA HIS A 681 -16.73 19.56 -38.86
C HIS A 681 -18.08 18.83 -38.78
N THR A 682 -18.51 18.51 -37.57
CA THR A 682 -19.69 17.67 -37.32
C THR A 682 -20.76 18.44 -36.55
N PRO A 683 -21.87 18.83 -37.17
CA PRO A 683 -23.02 19.34 -36.45
C PRO A 683 -23.59 18.26 -35.52
N LEU A 684 -23.69 18.54 -34.23
CA LEU A 684 -24.08 17.56 -33.23
C LEU A 684 -25.60 17.61 -32.96
N VAL A 685 -26.09 18.74 -32.47
CA VAL A 685 -27.50 18.87 -32.06
C VAL A 685 -27.92 20.35 -32.01
N TRP A 686 -29.16 20.61 -32.40
CA TRP A 686 -29.79 21.92 -32.22
C TRP A 686 -30.08 22.16 -30.73
N THR A 687 -29.75 23.33 -30.22
CA THR A 687 -29.89 23.64 -28.79
C THR A 687 -31.34 23.55 -28.30
N HIS A 688 -32.31 23.90 -29.14
CA HIS A 688 -33.74 23.82 -28.79
C HIS A 688 -34.27 22.38 -28.65
N LEU A 689 -33.55 21.38 -29.15
CA LEU A 689 -33.88 19.97 -28.98
C LEU A 689 -33.40 19.41 -27.64
N ILE A 690 -32.58 20.14 -26.88
CA ILE A 690 -32.10 19.73 -25.57
C ILE A 690 -33.09 20.26 -24.51
N PRO A 691 -33.87 19.42 -23.83
CA PRO A 691 -34.96 19.88 -22.93
C PRO A 691 -34.52 20.87 -21.87
N ALA A 692 -33.35 20.63 -21.27
CA ALA A 692 -32.80 21.46 -20.21
C ALA A 692 -32.41 22.89 -20.65
N THR A 693 -32.33 23.17 -21.94
CA THR A 693 -32.03 24.50 -22.50
C THR A 693 -33.23 25.42 -22.63
N ILE A 694 -34.43 24.93 -22.36
CA ILE A 694 -35.70 25.66 -22.51
C ILE A 694 -35.79 26.27 -23.90
N GLU A 695 -35.88 25.41 -24.92
CA GLU A 695 -35.92 25.78 -26.35
C GLU A 695 -34.67 26.60 -26.80
N GLY A 696 -33.51 26.37 -26.19
CA GLY A 696 -32.26 27.07 -26.48
C GLY A 696 -32.13 28.45 -25.83
N ARG A 697 -33.09 28.86 -25.00
CA ARG A 697 -33.11 30.19 -24.31
C ARG A 697 -32.23 30.23 -23.06
N ALA A 698 -32.10 29.13 -22.35
CA ALA A 698 -31.25 29.04 -21.17
C ALA A 698 -29.79 28.83 -21.58
N LEU A 699 -29.09 29.91 -21.93
CA LEU A 699 -27.72 29.88 -22.46
C LEU A 699 -26.72 29.20 -21.55
N HIS A 700 -26.87 29.35 -20.22
CA HIS A 700 -26.03 28.64 -19.24
C HIS A 700 -26.21 27.11 -19.36
N ASN A 701 -27.42 26.62 -19.65
CA ASN A 701 -27.65 25.20 -19.88
C ASN A 701 -27.18 24.72 -21.25
N VAL A 702 -27.17 25.61 -22.25
CA VAL A 702 -26.52 25.34 -23.54
C VAL A 702 -25.02 25.10 -23.32
N GLN A 703 -24.33 25.95 -22.55
CA GLN A 703 -22.95 25.78 -22.23
C GLN A 703 -22.71 24.49 -21.44
N ASN A 704 -23.52 24.19 -20.42
CA ASN A 704 -23.46 22.93 -19.67
C ASN A 704 -23.59 21.70 -20.59
N ALA A 705 -24.52 21.74 -21.57
CA ALA A 705 -24.69 20.66 -22.55
C ALA A 705 -23.48 20.51 -23.48
N MET A 706 -22.88 21.63 -23.90
CA MET A 706 -21.64 21.60 -24.70
C MET A 706 -20.50 20.95 -23.94
N PHE A 707 -20.32 21.26 -22.63
CA PHE A 707 -19.34 20.61 -21.78
C PHE A 707 -19.63 19.11 -21.60
N ALA A 708 -20.90 18.74 -21.37
CA ALA A 708 -21.27 17.34 -21.25
C ALA A 708 -20.99 16.55 -22.54
N ALA A 709 -21.28 17.15 -23.70
CA ALA A 709 -20.97 16.56 -25.00
C ALA A 709 -19.44 16.42 -25.22
N ALA A 710 -18.68 17.46 -24.92
CA ALA A 710 -17.21 17.44 -25.06
C ALA A 710 -16.55 16.39 -24.14
N LEU A 711 -17.01 16.28 -22.91
CA LEU A 711 -16.54 15.25 -21.97
C LEU A 711 -16.91 13.85 -22.45
N ALA A 712 -18.15 13.63 -22.89
CA ALA A 712 -18.61 12.34 -23.42
C ALA A 712 -17.85 11.92 -24.68
N TYR A 713 -17.62 12.84 -25.60
CA TYR A 713 -16.88 12.60 -26.84
C TYR A 713 -15.45 12.12 -26.53
N ASN A 714 -14.78 12.78 -25.58
CA ASN A 714 -13.44 12.40 -25.13
C ASN A 714 -13.42 11.15 -24.23
N MET A 715 -14.59 10.64 -23.83
CA MET A 715 -14.74 9.31 -23.22
C MET A 715 -15.14 8.23 -24.25
N ASN A 716 -14.90 8.48 -25.54
CA ASN A 716 -15.19 7.57 -26.65
C ASN A 716 -16.69 7.24 -26.79
N VAL A 717 -17.58 8.20 -26.53
CA VAL A 717 -18.99 8.09 -26.84
C VAL A 717 -19.21 8.73 -28.23
N SER A 718 -19.68 7.91 -29.19
CA SER A 718 -19.97 8.34 -30.56
C SER A 718 -21.33 9.00 -30.69
#